data_644be403806d929b151057b558fd8cf8
#
_entry.id   644be403806d929b151057b558fd8cf8
#
_cell.length_a   1.000
_cell.length_b   1.000
_cell.length_c   1.000
_cell.angle_alpha   90.00
_cell.angle_beta   90.00
_cell.angle_gamma   90.00
#
_symmetry.space_group_name_H-M   'P 1'
#
loop_
_entity.id
_entity.type
_entity.pdbx_description
1 polymer ?
#
loop_
_entity_poly.entity_id
_entity_poly.type
_entity_poly.pdbx_seq_one_letter_code
_entity_poly.pdbx_strand_id
1 'polypeptide(L)'
;MELKFEELPYQLDAVNAVANLFAGQPNHARTFDLTSQGTGRFVGNGLDLDWETLGRNLNAVQKQNGQPETEIGAHGLNFSLEMETGTGKTYVYLRTVYELNRRYGWKKFVIVVPSVPIREGVLKSLEITKAHFDGVFGRPVMRYAEYSSGRLSDLRAFAVNDHIEILVINIQSFEKDGNVINKVNESGDAPIKFVQEMCPIVIIDEPQNMETEGRLNALASLNPLFTLRYSATHKKPYHKVYSLNPVQAYNLKLVKQIEVLPVLAENDVNGAFAELLEVKQAARGRLKADLNIHYQDKKETKKKKVSVKSGDDLFEKSGGNEAYRHGFIIDGMDFENQELAFSSGKTITRGGDGDAVRDEIMKNQIRETVREHLVKEKRLNPLGIKVLSLFFIDRVENYRTADGTAGKFALWFEEIYRELSGNTDTAGVHDGYFSQDKKGRLKNTDGTTQADNDTYRLIMRDKETLLSFDSPLRFIFSHSALKEGWDNPNVFQICTLNETRSPLKKRQEIGRGLRIAVNQEGRRVRDEKVNILTVVPNESYESFAANLQKEYEDECGIIFAAENIKNGNKKKKQLFRKDFPLDPEFQAIWDKLKYKTRYRVRFDTEELIKQASAAVANLPEIQKPRIRVRKAQLKQSQTYGIETVEIASRSREMDVQW
;
A
#
# COMPACT_ATOMS: atom_id res chain seq x y z
N MET A 1 -4.00 -6.67 -27.10
CA MET A 1 -5.25 -7.01 -26.38
C MET A 1 -5.96 -5.72 -26.03
N GLU A 2 -7.25 -5.57 -26.27
CA GLU A 2 -8.03 -4.35 -25.96
C GLU A 2 -8.97 -4.62 -24.76
N LEU A 3 -8.93 -3.76 -23.75
CA LEU A 3 -9.78 -3.88 -22.57
C LEU A 3 -11.21 -3.46 -22.91
N LYS A 4 -12.19 -4.29 -22.58
CA LYS A 4 -13.63 -3.99 -22.73
C LYS A 4 -14.20 -3.46 -21.43
N PHE A 5 -14.89 -2.31 -21.54
CA PHE A 5 -15.51 -1.66 -20.40
C PHE A 5 -17.01 -1.98 -20.35
N GLU A 6 -17.50 -2.17 -19.13
CA GLU A 6 -18.92 -2.40 -18.83
C GLU A 6 -19.44 -1.28 -17.94
N GLU A 7 -20.72 -0.94 -18.08
CA GLU A 7 -21.40 -0.04 -17.16
C GLU A 7 -21.82 -0.81 -15.89
N LEU A 8 -21.21 -0.47 -14.77
CA LEU A 8 -21.46 -1.15 -13.51
C LEU A 8 -22.35 -0.29 -12.59
N PRO A 9 -23.41 -0.87 -11.97
CA PRO A 9 -24.37 -0.11 -11.18
C PRO A 9 -23.72 0.79 -10.12
N TYR A 10 -22.80 0.27 -9.30
CA TYR A 10 -22.13 1.04 -8.26
C TYR A 10 -21.28 2.20 -8.80
N GLN A 11 -20.74 2.08 -10.04
CA GLN A 11 -20.02 3.18 -10.71
C GLN A 11 -20.99 4.25 -11.19
N LEU A 12 -22.14 3.84 -11.70
CA LEU A 12 -23.21 4.75 -12.08
C LEU A 12 -23.77 5.48 -10.86
N ASP A 13 -23.94 4.81 -9.74
CA ASP A 13 -24.38 5.42 -8.49
C ASP A 13 -23.39 6.49 -8.02
N ALA A 14 -22.07 6.23 -8.09
CA ALA A 14 -21.05 7.22 -7.78
C ALA A 14 -21.06 8.43 -8.72
N VAL A 15 -21.24 8.22 -10.03
CA VAL A 15 -21.38 9.29 -11.03
C VAL A 15 -22.65 10.11 -10.77
N ASN A 16 -23.78 9.45 -10.50
CA ASN A 16 -25.05 10.10 -10.21
C ASN A 16 -25.01 10.86 -8.88
N ALA A 17 -24.29 10.38 -7.87
CA ALA A 17 -24.08 11.09 -6.62
C ALA A 17 -23.46 12.48 -6.86
N VAL A 18 -22.47 12.58 -7.75
CA VAL A 18 -21.89 13.88 -8.13
C VAL A 18 -22.85 14.70 -8.97
N ALA A 19 -23.41 14.11 -10.02
CA ALA A 19 -24.26 14.86 -10.95
C ALA A 19 -25.50 15.43 -10.24
N ASN A 20 -26.13 14.68 -9.34
CA ASN A 20 -27.33 15.12 -8.63
C ASN A 20 -27.09 16.24 -7.61
N LEU A 21 -25.84 16.53 -7.21
CA LEU A 21 -25.52 17.73 -6.41
C LEU A 21 -25.96 19.03 -7.11
N PHE A 22 -25.96 19.01 -8.42
CA PHE A 22 -26.23 20.18 -9.24
C PHE A 22 -27.60 20.09 -9.96
N ALA A 23 -28.52 19.30 -9.42
CA ALA A 23 -29.86 19.20 -9.96
C ALA A 23 -30.55 20.61 -10.01
N GLY A 24 -31.09 20.98 -11.17
CA GLY A 24 -31.63 22.33 -11.42
C GLY A 24 -30.65 23.30 -12.09
N GLN A 25 -29.35 22.94 -12.23
CA GLN A 25 -28.40 23.75 -13.00
C GLN A 25 -28.77 23.75 -14.47
N PRO A 26 -28.92 24.93 -15.11
CA PRO A 26 -29.18 25.03 -16.55
C PRO A 26 -28.04 24.46 -17.39
N ASN A 27 -28.37 23.86 -18.53
CA ASN A 27 -27.38 23.36 -19.48
C ASN A 27 -26.91 24.49 -20.41
N HIS A 28 -25.93 25.27 -19.98
CA HIS A 28 -25.31 26.29 -20.83
C HIS A 28 -23.83 26.50 -20.45
N ALA A 29 -23.00 26.86 -21.42
CA ALA A 29 -21.62 27.28 -21.20
C ALA A 29 -21.59 28.82 -21.08
N ARG A 30 -20.83 29.33 -20.09
CA ARG A 30 -20.52 30.75 -20.02
C ARG A 30 -19.46 31.09 -21.05
N THR A 31 -19.76 32.13 -21.86
CA THR A 31 -18.81 32.74 -22.78
C THR A 31 -18.53 34.17 -22.33
N PHE A 32 -17.27 34.55 -22.27
CA PHE A 32 -16.83 35.90 -21.90
C PHE A 32 -15.61 36.33 -22.71
N ASP A 33 -15.47 37.64 -22.89
CA ASP A 33 -14.32 38.26 -23.55
C ASP A 33 -13.33 38.74 -22.49
N LEU A 34 -12.07 38.29 -22.53
CA LEU A 34 -10.99 38.84 -21.73
C LEU A 34 -10.54 40.14 -22.39
N THR A 35 -10.91 41.29 -21.80
CA THR A 35 -10.74 42.60 -22.40
C THR A 35 -9.35 43.23 -22.24
N SER A 36 -8.36 42.56 -21.58
CA SER A 36 -7.11 43.26 -21.29
C SER A 36 -6.03 43.24 -22.39
N GLN A 37 -5.98 42.30 -23.31
CA GLN A 37 -5.03 42.32 -24.45
C GLN A 37 -5.30 41.25 -25.52
N GLY A 38 -6.43 41.23 -26.17
CA GLY A 38 -6.55 40.37 -27.34
C GLY A 38 -7.93 39.82 -27.60
N THR A 39 -8.35 39.92 -28.84
CA THR A 39 -9.56 39.40 -29.44
C THR A 39 -9.61 37.86 -29.33
N GLY A 40 -10.12 37.35 -28.21
CA GLY A 40 -10.36 35.91 -28.04
C GLY A 40 -11.59 35.67 -27.18
N ARG A 41 -12.55 34.91 -27.70
CA ARG A 41 -13.69 34.45 -26.94
C ARG A 41 -13.24 33.25 -26.08
N PHE A 42 -13.39 33.38 -24.77
CA PHE A 42 -13.06 32.32 -23.81
C PHE A 42 -14.33 31.62 -23.37
N VAL A 43 -14.18 30.32 -23.08
CA VAL A 43 -15.30 29.46 -22.66
C VAL A 43 -15.00 28.89 -21.29
N GLY A 44 -15.71 29.35 -20.27
CA GLY A 44 -15.58 28.90 -18.89
C GLY A 44 -16.80 28.13 -18.38
N ASN A 45 -16.67 27.53 -17.20
CA ASN A 45 -17.82 26.97 -16.49
C ASN A 45 -18.51 28.04 -15.65
N GLY A 46 -19.79 27.82 -15.32
CA GLY A 46 -20.55 28.66 -14.43
C GLY A 46 -21.57 27.89 -13.62
N LEU A 47 -21.84 28.33 -12.41
CA LEU A 47 -22.82 27.77 -11.51
C LEU A 47 -23.88 28.83 -11.22
N ASP A 48 -25.15 28.51 -11.49
CA ASP A 48 -26.29 29.43 -11.35
C ASP A 48 -27.19 29.04 -10.19
N LEU A 49 -26.92 27.91 -9.53
CA LEU A 49 -27.69 27.48 -8.36
C LEU A 49 -27.31 28.32 -7.12
N ASP A 50 -28.33 28.68 -6.35
CA ASP A 50 -28.14 29.28 -5.03
C ASP A 50 -27.67 28.25 -3.97
N TRP A 51 -27.15 28.78 -2.88
CA TRP A 51 -26.63 27.97 -1.77
C TRP A 51 -27.69 27.10 -1.09
N GLU A 52 -28.96 27.56 -1.06
CA GLU A 52 -30.04 26.77 -0.45
C GLU A 52 -30.35 25.53 -1.29
N THR A 53 -30.44 25.70 -2.60
CA THR A 53 -30.68 24.60 -3.54
C THR A 53 -29.51 23.61 -3.52
N LEU A 54 -28.27 24.10 -3.51
CA LEU A 54 -27.07 23.24 -3.37
C LEU A 54 -27.07 22.46 -2.04
N GLY A 55 -27.44 23.10 -0.93
CA GLY A 55 -27.55 22.44 0.38
C GLY A 55 -28.63 21.35 0.39
N ARG A 56 -29.80 21.63 -0.18
CA ARG A 56 -30.87 20.62 -0.32
C ARG A 56 -30.43 19.43 -1.18
N ASN A 57 -29.78 19.70 -2.30
CA ASN A 57 -29.29 18.67 -3.18
C ASN A 57 -28.20 17.81 -2.47
N LEU A 58 -27.27 18.45 -1.76
CA LEU A 58 -26.24 17.76 -0.99
C LEU A 58 -26.85 16.79 0.03
N ASN A 59 -27.79 17.27 0.85
CA ASN A 59 -28.43 16.45 1.88
C ASN A 59 -29.24 15.30 1.25
N ALA A 60 -29.92 15.56 0.13
CA ALA A 60 -30.64 14.51 -0.60
C ALA A 60 -29.70 13.41 -1.10
N VAL A 61 -28.54 13.77 -1.69
CA VAL A 61 -27.52 12.85 -2.17
C VAL A 61 -26.89 12.07 -1.01
N GLN A 62 -26.54 12.76 0.08
CA GLN A 62 -25.95 12.13 1.26
C GLN A 62 -26.92 11.11 1.87
N LYS A 63 -28.17 11.49 2.05
CA LYS A 63 -29.21 10.60 2.57
C LYS A 63 -29.42 9.38 1.68
N GLN A 64 -29.50 9.57 0.36
CA GLN A 64 -29.66 8.47 -0.61
C GLN A 64 -28.52 7.47 -0.53
N ASN A 65 -27.27 7.94 -0.30
CA ASN A 65 -26.07 7.11 -0.24
C ASN A 65 -25.67 6.70 1.17
N GLY A 66 -26.54 6.93 2.18
CA GLY A 66 -26.27 6.56 3.56
C GLY A 66 -25.08 7.29 4.19
N GLN A 67 -24.78 8.51 3.71
CA GLN A 67 -23.72 9.34 4.25
C GLN A 67 -24.27 10.33 5.29
N PRO A 68 -23.45 10.74 6.27
CA PRO A 68 -23.84 11.78 7.22
C PRO A 68 -24.17 13.09 6.49
N GLU A 69 -25.29 13.73 6.84
CA GLU A 69 -25.65 15.03 6.30
C GLU A 69 -24.70 16.11 6.83
N THR A 70 -24.30 17.03 5.96
CA THR A 70 -23.36 18.12 6.27
C THR A 70 -23.88 19.44 5.72
N GLU A 71 -23.66 20.53 6.47
CA GLU A 71 -23.98 21.87 5.98
C GLU A 71 -23.06 22.30 4.84
N ILE A 72 -23.62 22.75 3.71
CA ILE A 72 -22.85 23.09 2.50
C ILE A 72 -21.77 24.16 2.78
N GLY A 73 -21.99 25.08 3.71
CA GLY A 73 -21.04 26.12 4.09
C GLY A 73 -19.82 25.61 4.86
N ALA A 74 -19.87 24.42 5.46
CA ALA A 74 -18.79 23.91 6.32
C ALA A 74 -17.47 23.66 5.55
N HIS A 75 -17.57 23.28 4.27
CA HIS A 75 -16.42 22.93 3.44
C HIS A 75 -16.41 23.59 2.06
N GLY A 76 -17.32 24.56 1.82
CA GLY A 76 -17.55 25.11 0.49
C GLY A 76 -17.95 24.02 -0.50
N LEU A 77 -17.67 24.22 -1.77
CA LEU A 77 -18.02 23.26 -2.82
C LEU A 77 -16.93 22.20 -3.02
N ASN A 78 -16.57 21.49 -1.93
CA ASN A 78 -15.64 20.38 -1.93
C ASN A 78 -16.37 19.07 -1.58
N PHE A 79 -16.34 18.10 -2.49
CA PHE A 79 -17.08 16.85 -2.37
C PHE A 79 -16.11 15.64 -2.38
N SER A 80 -16.30 14.71 -1.46
CA SER A 80 -15.49 13.50 -1.31
C SER A 80 -16.24 12.26 -1.78
N LEU A 81 -15.57 11.46 -2.61
CA LEU A 81 -16.02 10.14 -3.04
C LEU A 81 -15.00 9.11 -2.58
N GLU A 82 -15.46 8.15 -1.82
CA GLU A 82 -14.65 7.06 -1.31
C GLU A 82 -14.94 5.78 -2.12
N MET A 83 -13.90 5.24 -2.72
CA MET A 83 -14.03 4.00 -3.51
C MET A 83 -12.80 3.14 -3.31
N GLU A 84 -13.02 1.87 -2.95
CA GLU A 84 -11.94 0.91 -2.71
C GLU A 84 -11.00 0.79 -3.93
N THR A 85 -9.74 0.52 -3.63
CA THR A 85 -8.71 0.29 -4.65
C THR A 85 -9.12 -0.86 -5.58
N GLY A 86 -8.94 -0.68 -6.88
CA GLY A 86 -9.31 -1.69 -7.88
C GLY A 86 -10.76 -1.66 -8.35
N THR A 87 -11.65 -0.84 -7.73
CA THR A 87 -13.06 -0.73 -8.14
C THR A 87 -13.31 0.23 -9.30
N GLY A 88 -12.28 0.94 -9.79
CA GLY A 88 -12.37 1.77 -10.98
C GLY A 88 -12.61 3.26 -10.72
N LYS A 89 -12.02 3.85 -9.67
CA LYS A 89 -12.07 5.29 -9.38
C LYS A 89 -11.83 6.15 -10.62
N THR A 90 -10.75 5.87 -11.36
CA THR A 90 -10.38 6.61 -12.57
C THR A 90 -11.48 6.58 -13.62
N TYR A 91 -12.08 5.41 -13.88
CA TYR A 91 -13.22 5.29 -14.79
C TYR A 91 -14.40 6.14 -14.31
N VAL A 92 -14.71 6.14 -13.02
CA VAL A 92 -15.83 6.89 -12.44
C VAL A 92 -15.65 8.39 -12.64
N TYR A 93 -14.48 8.95 -12.28
CA TYR A 93 -14.33 10.41 -12.46
C TYR A 93 -14.21 10.81 -13.93
N LEU A 94 -13.64 10.00 -14.81
CA LEU A 94 -13.67 10.28 -16.24
C LEU A 94 -15.10 10.23 -16.78
N ARG A 95 -15.91 9.24 -16.40
CA ARG A 95 -17.32 9.19 -16.75
C ARG A 95 -18.09 10.40 -16.20
N THR A 96 -17.76 10.84 -14.98
CA THR A 96 -18.36 12.04 -14.37
C THR A 96 -18.11 13.28 -15.22
N VAL A 97 -16.94 13.44 -15.83
CA VAL A 97 -16.67 14.55 -16.78
C VAL A 97 -17.70 14.56 -17.92
N TYR A 98 -17.91 13.42 -18.57
CA TYR A 98 -18.88 13.32 -19.66
C TYR A 98 -20.33 13.52 -19.19
N GLU A 99 -20.69 13.01 -18.02
CA GLU A 99 -22.03 13.15 -17.46
C GLU A 99 -22.34 14.59 -17.07
N LEU A 100 -21.39 15.31 -16.47
CA LEU A 100 -21.53 16.72 -16.13
C LEU A 100 -21.63 17.60 -17.39
N ASN A 101 -20.85 17.28 -18.42
CA ASN A 101 -20.98 17.95 -19.71
C ASN A 101 -22.35 17.70 -20.34
N ARG A 102 -22.82 16.44 -20.35
CA ARG A 102 -24.14 16.09 -20.92
C ARG A 102 -25.32 16.79 -20.22
N ARG A 103 -25.27 16.86 -18.86
CA ARG A 103 -26.37 17.45 -18.07
C ARG A 103 -26.32 18.97 -18.01
N TYR A 104 -25.10 19.53 -17.85
CA TYR A 104 -24.93 20.93 -17.47
C TYR A 104 -24.09 21.75 -18.45
N GLY A 105 -23.60 21.14 -19.52
CA GLY A 105 -22.80 21.84 -20.52
C GLY A 105 -21.41 22.25 -20.08
N TRP A 106 -20.93 21.82 -18.89
CA TRP A 106 -19.59 22.15 -18.39
C TRP A 106 -18.51 21.51 -19.24
N LYS A 107 -17.41 22.27 -19.51
CA LYS A 107 -16.40 21.90 -20.51
C LYS A 107 -14.97 21.92 -19.98
N LYS A 108 -14.69 22.59 -18.85
CA LYS A 108 -13.33 22.79 -18.34
C LYS A 108 -13.09 21.97 -17.08
N PHE A 109 -12.14 21.01 -17.17
CA PHE A 109 -11.82 20.09 -16.11
C PHE A 109 -10.31 20.06 -15.89
N VAL A 110 -9.88 20.08 -14.63
CA VAL A 110 -8.47 19.93 -14.24
C VAL A 110 -8.35 18.70 -13.35
N ILE A 111 -7.57 17.73 -13.77
CA ILE A 111 -7.24 16.55 -12.94
C ILE A 111 -5.89 16.79 -12.28
N VAL A 112 -5.90 16.96 -10.96
CA VAL A 112 -4.70 17.15 -10.15
C VAL A 112 -4.27 15.83 -9.54
N VAL A 113 -3.00 15.50 -9.73
CA VAL A 113 -2.41 14.24 -9.26
C VAL A 113 -1.18 14.50 -8.40
N PRO A 114 -0.90 13.63 -7.37
CA PRO A 114 0.23 13.83 -6.46
C PRO A 114 1.58 13.43 -7.06
N SER A 115 1.57 12.57 -8.09
CA SER A 115 2.80 11.97 -8.61
C SER A 115 2.74 11.70 -10.11
N VAL A 116 3.89 11.56 -10.74
CA VAL A 116 4.01 11.24 -12.17
C VAL A 116 3.40 9.87 -12.51
N PRO A 117 3.58 8.81 -11.71
CA PRO A 117 2.95 7.52 -12.00
C PRO A 117 1.43 7.59 -12.09
N ILE A 118 0.79 8.31 -11.16
CA ILE A 118 -0.67 8.48 -11.19
C ILE A 118 -1.05 9.27 -12.43
N ARG A 119 -0.27 10.30 -12.80
CA ARG A 119 -0.50 11.07 -14.03
C ARG A 119 -0.49 10.18 -15.27
N GLU A 120 0.56 9.37 -15.45
CA GLU A 120 0.67 8.44 -16.59
C GLU A 120 -0.50 7.43 -16.60
N GLY A 121 -0.93 6.97 -15.41
CA GLY A 121 -2.11 6.11 -15.27
C GLY A 121 -3.40 6.79 -15.71
N VAL A 122 -3.59 8.07 -15.39
CA VAL A 122 -4.73 8.89 -15.82
C VAL A 122 -4.71 9.09 -17.33
N LEU A 123 -3.56 9.49 -17.90
CA LEU A 123 -3.40 9.68 -19.35
C LEU A 123 -3.69 8.39 -20.12
N LYS A 124 -3.17 7.25 -19.65
CA LYS A 124 -3.48 5.94 -20.26
C LYS A 124 -4.95 5.58 -20.13
N SER A 125 -5.58 5.91 -19.00
CA SER A 125 -7.02 5.68 -18.80
C SER A 125 -7.87 6.54 -19.75
N LEU A 126 -7.50 7.80 -19.96
CA LEU A 126 -8.15 8.67 -20.94
C LEU A 126 -8.07 8.09 -22.37
N GLU A 127 -6.90 7.55 -22.73
CA GLU A 127 -6.67 6.91 -24.03
C GLU A 127 -7.58 5.68 -24.24
N ILE A 128 -7.50 4.70 -23.31
CA ILE A 128 -8.17 3.41 -23.46
C ILE A 128 -9.69 3.48 -23.26
N THR A 129 -10.20 4.46 -22.49
CA THR A 129 -11.65 4.62 -22.25
C THR A 129 -12.34 5.48 -23.28
N LYS A 130 -11.59 6.18 -24.15
CA LYS A 130 -12.16 7.12 -25.12
C LYS A 130 -13.21 6.49 -26.02
N ALA A 131 -12.86 5.38 -26.67
CA ALA A 131 -13.78 4.69 -27.58
C ALA A 131 -15.06 4.22 -26.88
N HIS A 132 -14.94 3.76 -25.62
CA HIS A 132 -16.08 3.37 -24.81
C HIS A 132 -16.99 4.55 -24.51
N PHE A 133 -16.45 5.68 -24.02
CA PHE A 133 -17.24 6.88 -23.73
C PHE A 133 -17.82 7.53 -24.97
N ASP A 134 -17.10 7.50 -26.10
CA ASP A 134 -17.63 7.93 -27.39
C ASP A 134 -18.91 7.13 -27.76
N GLY A 135 -18.93 5.83 -27.50
CA GLY A 135 -20.11 4.99 -27.69
C GLY A 135 -21.27 5.32 -26.73
N VAL A 136 -20.97 5.56 -25.45
CA VAL A 136 -21.98 5.84 -24.40
C VAL A 136 -22.58 7.24 -24.52
N PHE A 137 -21.79 8.24 -24.91
CA PHE A 137 -22.19 9.67 -24.90
C PHE A 137 -22.40 10.29 -26.29
N GLY A 138 -22.38 9.48 -27.35
CA GLY A 138 -22.66 9.99 -28.71
C GLY A 138 -21.49 10.77 -29.32
N ARG A 139 -20.25 10.43 -28.99
CA ARG A 139 -19.00 11.01 -29.51
C ARG A 139 -18.86 12.51 -29.30
N PRO A 140 -18.97 13.02 -28.05
CA PRO A 140 -18.70 14.42 -27.79
C PRO A 140 -17.24 14.73 -28.12
N VAL A 141 -17.01 15.95 -28.65
CA VAL A 141 -15.63 16.38 -28.89
C VAL A 141 -14.94 16.58 -27.54
N MET A 142 -13.85 15.85 -27.32
CA MET A 142 -13.04 15.92 -26.11
C MET A 142 -11.56 15.94 -26.45
N ARG A 143 -10.84 16.86 -25.83
CA ARG A 143 -9.37 16.94 -25.85
C ARG A 143 -8.84 16.83 -24.43
N TYR A 144 -7.71 16.21 -24.27
CA TYR A 144 -6.95 16.25 -23.04
C TYR A 144 -5.48 16.61 -23.29
N ALA A 145 -4.87 17.28 -22.34
CA ALA A 145 -3.46 17.65 -22.38
C ALA A 145 -2.80 17.41 -21.03
N GLU A 146 -1.56 16.95 -21.08
CA GLU A 146 -0.64 16.95 -19.94
C GLU A 146 -0.01 18.35 -19.82
N TYR A 147 -0.07 18.95 -18.62
CA TYR A 147 0.65 20.18 -18.38
C TYR A 147 2.16 19.98 -18.53
N SER A 148 2.78 20.83 -19.35
CA SER A 148 4.24 20.91 -19.51
C SER A 148 4.66 22.37 -19.56
N SER A 149 5.67 22.73 -18.76
CA SER A 149 6.24 24.09 -18.77
C SER A 149 6.82 24.51 -20.12
N GLY A 150 7.13 23.56 -21.00
CA GLY A 150 7.60 23.83 -22.38
C GLY A 150 6.46 23.97 -23.40
N ARG A 151 5.19 23.76 -23.02
CA ARG A 151 4.02 23.81 -23.94
C ARG A 151 2.89 24.66 -23.36
N LEU A 152 3.17 25.93 -23.09
CA LEU A 152 2.17 26.85 -22.52
C LEU A 152 1.00 27.14 -23.48
N SER A 153 1.15 26.86 -24.79
CA SER A 153 0.07 26.93 -25.78
C SER A 153 -1.13 26.02 -25.45
N ASP A 154 -0.89 24.92 -24.75
CA ASP A 154 -1.96 24.01 -24.32
C ASP A 154 -2.90 24.65 -23.29
N LEU A 155 -2.40 25.55 -22.43
CA LEU A 155 -3.24 26.31 -21.48
C LEU A 155 -4.12 27.32 -22.20
N ARG A 156 -3.61 27.96 -23.26
CA ARG A 156 -4.41 28.87 -24.09
C ARG A 156 -5.49 28.11 -24.85
N ALA A 157 -5.15 26.93 -25.41
CA ALA A 157 -6.13 26.07 -26.07
C ALA A 157 -7.20 25.59 -25.08
N PHE A 158 -6.82 25.23 -23.85
CA PHE A 158 -7.75 24.91 -22.76
C PHE A 158 -8.77 26.02 -22.52
N ALA A 159 -8.37 27.27 -22.57
CA ALA A 159 -9.24 28.41 -22.33
C ALA A 159 -10.19 28.74 -23.53
N VAL A 160 -9.68 28.59 -24.75
CA VAL A 160 -10.40 29.08 -25.97
C VAL A 160 -11.36 28.03 -26.54
N ASN A 161 -11.04 26.75 -26.45
CA ASN A 161 -11.79 25.68 -27.08
C ASN A 161 -13.21 25.56 -26.50
N ASP A 162 -14.22 25.39 -27.35
CA ASP A 162 -15.62 25.23 -26.95
C ASP A 162 -16.09 23.75 -26.96
N HIS A 163 -15.28 22.88 -26.37
CA HIS A 163 -15.59 21.47 -26.19
C HIS A 163 -15.00 20.98 -24.86
N ILE A 164 -15.17 19.70 -24.52
CA ILE A 164 -14.61 19.15 -23.30
C ILE A 164 -13.07 19.25 -23.34
N GLU A 165 -12.49 20.00 -22.42
CA GLU A 165 -11.06 20.13 -22.21
C GLU A 165 -10.68 19.58 -20.84
N ILE A 166 -9.74 18.64 -20.82
CA ILE A 166 -9.20 18.04 -19.61
C ILE A 166 -7.70 18.36 -19.52
N LEU A 167 -7.31 19.12 -18.49
CA LEU A 167 -5.91 19.37 -18.18
C LEU A 167 -5.47 18.44 -17.05
N VAL A 168 -4.46 17.60 -17.30
CA VAL A 168 -3.86 16.74 -16.27
C VAL A 168 -2.56 17.37 -15.76
N ILE A 169 -2.49 17.66 -14.47
CA ILE A 169 -1.38 18.42 -13.87
C ILE A 169 -0.95 17.83 -12.53
N ASN A 170 0.38 17.78 -12.31
CA ASN A 170 0.93 17.43 -11.00
C ASN A 170 0.86 18.62 -10.04
N ILE A 171 0.55 18.39 -8.77
CA ILE A 171 0.51 19.43 -7.75
C ILE A 171 1.81 20.23 -7.66
N GLN A 172 2.97 19.54 -7.79
CA GLN A 172 4.28 20.18 -7.76
C GLN A 172 4.53 21.19 -8.88
N SER A 173 3.73 21.13 -9.94
CA SER A 173 3.89 22.04 -11.10
C SER A 173 3.39 23.45 -10.85
N PHE A 174 2.57 23.67 -9.81
CA PHE A 174 1.96 24.95 -9.50
C PHE A 174 1.90 25.31 -8.00
N GLU A 175 2.40 24.43 -7.10
CA GLU A 175 2.35 24.66 -5.64
C GLU A 175 3.26 25.79 -5.13
N LYS A 176 4.25 26.25 -5.94
CA LYS A 176 5.22 27.28 -5.57
C LYS A 176 5.16 28.46 -6.52
N ASP A 177 5.33 29.67 -6.02
CA ASP A 177 5.36 30.90 -6.83
C ASP A 177 6.48 30.86 -7.90
N GLY A 178 7.58 30.16 -7.63
CA GLY A 178 8.68 29.96 -8.57
C GLY A 178 8.38 29.02 -9.74
N ASN A 179 7.22 28.33 -9.77
CA ASN A 179 6.85 27.48 -10.89
C ASN A 179 6.54 28.31 -12.16
N VAL A 180 6.90 27.79 -13.33
CA VAL A 180 6.74 28.49 -14.63
C VAL A 180 5.30 28.95 -14.87
N ILE A 181 4.31 28.13 -14.48
CA ILE A 181 2.89 28.45 -14.64
C ILE A 181 2.47 29.68 -13.82
N ASN A 182 3.13 29.96 -12.71
CA ASN A 182 2.83 31.08 -11.79
C ASN A 182 3.63 32.35 -12.13
N LYS A 183 4.67 32.25 -12.96
CA LYS A 183 5.52 33.38 -13.31
C LYS A 183 4.83 34.27 -14.34
N VAL A 184 4.82 35.58 -14.06
CA VAL A 184 4.38 36.57 -15.02
C VAL A 184 5.37 36.57 -16.22
N ASN A 185 4.81 36.40 -17.42
CA ASN A 185 5.54 36.40 -18.67
C ASN A 185 5.75 37.85 -19.21
N GLU A 186 6.41 37.99 -20.36
CA GLU A 186 6.67 39.29 -20.99
C GLU A 186 5.39 40.08 -21.37
N SER A 187 4.27 39.39 -21.54
CA SER A 187 2.94 40.00 -21.81
C SER A 187 2.23 40.51 -20.55
N GLY A 188 2.82 40.33 -19.36
CA GLY A 188 2.26 40.83 -18.09
C GLY A 188 1.29 39.85 -17.39
N ASP A 189 1.07 38.67 -17.95
CA ASP A 189 0.16 37.66 -17.39
C ASP A 189 0.89 36.38 -17.00
N ALA A 190 0.46 35.78 -15.88
CA ALA A 190 0.92 34.44 -15.51
C ALA A 190 0.07 33.37 -16.26
N PRO A 191 0.71 32.33 -16.81
CA PRO A 191 0.00 31.29 -17.57
C PRO A 191 -1.15 30.61 -16.81
N ILE A 192 -1.09 30.54 -15.48
CA ILE A 192 -2.16 29.97 -14.64
C ILE A 192 -3.48 30.70 -14.79
N LYS A 193 -3.49 31.98 -15.18
CA LYS A 193 -4.72 32.76 -15.42
C LYS A 193 -5.62 32.10 -16.47
N PHE A 194 -5.07 31.45 -17.50
CA PHE A 194 -5.85 30.71 -18.48
C PHE A 194 -6.62 29.52 -17.86
N VAL A 195 -6.23 29.07 -16.68
CA VAL A 195 -6.95 28.04 -15.94
C VAL A 195 -7.95 28.68 -14.97
N GLN A 196 -7.50 29.69 -14.21
CA GLN A 196 -8.27 30.36 -13.16
C GLN A 196 -9.55 31.04 -13.71
N GLU A 197 -9.42 31.74 -14.82
CA GLU A 197 -10.54 32.47 -15.45
C GLU A 197 -11.63 31.54 -16.02
N MET A 198 -11.27 30.28 -16.30
CA MET A 198 -12.21 29.28 -16.81
C MET A 198 -13.07 28.65 -15.74
N CYS A 199 -12.85 28.95 -14.45
CA CYS A 199 -13.53 28.33 -13.32
C CYS A 199 -13.62 26.80 -13.48
N PRO A 200 -12.50 26.07 -13.55
CA PRO A 200 -12.51 24.66 -13.88
C PRO A 200 -13.16 23.83 -12.78
N ILE A 201 -13.74 22.68 -13.13
CA ILE A 201 -14.05 21.64 -12.17
C ILE A 201 -12.75 20.89 -11.87
N VAL A 202 -12.31 20.95 -10.61
CA VAL A 202 -11.06 20.33 -10.19
C VAL A 202 -11.35 18.94 -9.65
N ILE A 203 -10.72 17.93 -10.24
CA ILE A 203 -10.76 16.53 -9.81
C ILE A 203 -9.41 16.21 -9.18
N ILE A 204 -9.41 15.73 -7.93
CA ILE A 204 -8.21 15.36 -7.20
C ILE A 204 -8.21 13.86 -7.02
N ASP A 205 -7.20 13.21 -7.60
CA ASP A 205 -6.95 11.78 -7.41
C ASP A 205 -5.94 11.57 -6.27
N GLU A 206 -6.27 10.71 -5.31
CA GLU A 206 -5.51 10.42 -4.08
C GLU A 206 -5.19 11.68 -3.25
N PRO A 207 -6.22 12.44 -2.79
CA PRO A 207 -6.09 13.72 -2.08
C PRO A 207 -5.30 13.65 -0.78
N GLN A 208 -5.23 12.50 -0.10
CA GLN A 208 -4.49 12.33 1.16
C GLN A 208 -2.98 12.68 1.04
N ASN A 209 -2.46 12.69 -0.17
CA ASN A 209 -1.10 13.11 -0.46
C ASN A 209 -0.96 14.63 -0.69
N MET A 210 -2.08 15.37 -0.67
CA MET A 210 -2.14 16.80 -1.01
C MET A 210 -2.82 17.66 0.07
N GLU A 211 -2.85 17.20 1.32
CA GLU A 211 -3.56 17.85 2.43
C GLU A 211 -2.69 18.75 3.31
N THR A 212 -1.49 19.12 2.87
CA THR A 212 -0.70 20.17 3.53
C THR A 212 -1.27 21.54 3.21
N GLU A 213 -1.16 22.49 4.14
CA GLU A 213 -1.71 23.86 3.99
C GLU A 213 -1.25 24.52 2.68
N GLY A 214 0.03 24.43 2.34
CA GLY A 214 0.55 25.01 1.08
C GLY A 214 -0.07 24.39 -0.17
N ARG A 215 -0.35 23.06 -0.17
CA ARG A 215 -1.01 22.39 -1.28
C ARG A 215 -2.49 22.69 -1.36
N LEU A 216 -3.16 22.84 -0.23
CA LEU A 216 -4.57 23.27 -0.21
C LEU A 216 -4.71 24.68 -0.76
N ASN A 217 -3.80 25.60 -0.42
CA ASN A 217 -3.77 26.95 -0.97
C ASN A 217 -3.49 26.93 -2.49
N ALA A 218 -2.57 26.09 -2.94
CA ALA A 218 -2.30 25.91 -4.37
C ALA A 218 -3.53 25.36 -5.12
N LEU A 219 -4.26 24.40 -4.56
CA LEU A 219 -5.50 23.89 -5.15
C LEU A 219 -6.58 24.98 -5.23
N ALA A 220 -6.72 25.79 -4.18
CA ALA A 220 -7.65 26.92 -4.15
C ALA A 220 -7.27 27.99 -5.19
N SER A 221 -5.97 28.18 -5.45
CA SER A 221 -5.48 29.18 -6.45
C SER A 221 -5.89 28.84 -7.88
N LEU A 222 -6.29 27.60 -8.19
CA LEU A 222 -6.87 27.26 -9.51
C LEU A 222 -8.26 27.86 -9.75
N ASN A 223 -8.86 28.53 -8.76
CA ASN A 223 -10.19 29.11 -8.80
C ASN A 223 -11.28 28.11 -9.24
N PRO A 224 -11.39 26.93 -8.56
CA PRO A 224 -12.31 25.89 -8.97
C PRO A 224 -13.76 26.31 -8.84
N LEU A 225 -14.60 25.97 -9.83
CA LEU A 225 -16.04 26.04 -9.69
C LEU A 225 -16.54 25.19 -8.53
N PHE A 226 -16.01 23.97 -8.45
CA PHE A 226 -16.08 23.05 -7.31
C PHE A 226 -14.97 22.01 -7.43
N THR A 227 -14.76 21.27 -6.33
CA THR A 227 -13.69 20.26 -6.24
C THR A 227 -14.26 18.89 -5.92
N LEU A 228 -13.88 17.88 -6.70
CA LEU A 228 -14.20 16.46 -6.50
C LEU A 228 -12.95 15.73 -6.03
N ARG A 229 -13.04 15.04 -4.90
CA ARG A 229 -11.93 14.32 -4.28
C ARG A 229 -12.19 12.82 -4.30
N TYR A 230 -11.37 12.07 -5.04
CA TYR A 230 -11.50 10.62 -5.18
C TYR A 230 -10.38 9.91 -4.47
N SER A 231 -10.71 9.05 -3.50
CA SER A 231 -9.75 8.24 -2.75
C SER A 231 -10.35 6.90 -2.33
N ALA A 232 -9.49 5.92 -2.01
CA ALA A 232 -9.92 4.76 -1.23
C ALA A 232 -10.03 5.10 0.26
N THR A 233 -9.29 6.14 0.71
CA THR A 233 -9.23 6.58 2.11
C THR A 233 -9.07 8.08 2.17
N HIS A 234 -9.97 8.76 2.87
CA HIS A 234 -9.88 10.18 3.12
C HIS A 234 -9.43 10.44 4.56
N LYS A 235 -8.27 11.07 4.76
CA LYS A 235 -7.83 11.51 6.11
C LYS A 235 -8.76 12.59 6.68
N LYS A 236 -9.21 13.48 5.83
CA LYS A 236 -10.18 14.53 6.14
C LYS A 236 -11.24 14.52 5.05
N PRO A 237 -12.36 13.80 5.22
CA PRO A 237 -13.46 13.88 4.27
C PRO A 237 -14.09 15.27 4.35
N TYR A 238 -14.36 15.86 3.19
CA TYR A 238 -15.19 17.05 3.06
C TYR A 238 -16.66 16.61 3.01
N HIS A 239 -17.51 17.18 2.13
CA HIS A 239 -18.86 16.67 1.95
C HIS A 239 -18.80 15.28 1.30
N LYS A 240 -18.85 14.21 2.09
CA LYS A 240 -18.81 12.84 1.57
C LYS A 240 -20.17 12.53 0.93
N VAL A 241 -20.16 12.24 -0.36
CA VAL A 241 -21.39 12.03 -1.16
C VAL A 241 -21.58 10.59 -1.61
N TYR A 242 -20.50 9.82 -1.60
CA TYR A 242 -20.52 8.39 -1.96
C TYR A 242 -19.42 7.63 -1.23
N SER A 243 -19.71 6.40 -0.83
CA SER A 243 -18.71 5.50 -0.21
C SER A 243 -18.93 4.06 -0.68
N LEU A 244 -17.84 3.45 -1.16
CA LEU A 244 -17.71 2.04 -1.43
C LEU A 244 -16.48 1.53 -0.67
N ASN A 245 -16.67 1.12 0.57
CA ASN A 245 -15.59 0.69 1.45
C ASN A 245 -15.06 -0.71 1.10
N PRO A 246 -13.91 -1.16 1.66
CA PRO A 246 -13.31 -2.46 1.37
C PRO A 246 -14.24 -3.63 1.59
N VAL A 247 -15.02 -3.61 2.68
CA VAL A 247 -15.95 -4.70 3.04
C VAL A 247 -17.10 -4.79 2.05
N GLN A 248 -17.65 -3.64 1.65
CA GLN A 248 -18.70 -3.58 0.62
C GLN A 248 -18.17 -4.08 -0.73
N ALA A 249 -16.96 -3.63 -1.13
CA ALA A 249 -16.34 -4.07 -2.37
C ALA A 249 -16.10 -5.58 -2.40
N TYR A 250 -15.67 -6.15 -1.26
CA TYR A 250 -15.50 -7.59 -1.11
C TYR A 250 -16.86 -8.35 -1.20
N ASN A 251 -17.88 -7.91 -0.46
CA ASN A 251 -19.19 -8.55 -0.44
C ASN A 251 -19.89 -8.50 -1.81
N LEU A 252 -19.68 -7.41 -2.56
CA LEU A 252 -20.16 -7.24 -3.93
C LEU A 252 -19.30 -7.95 -4.99
N LYS A 253 -18.24 -8.65 -4.57
CA LYS A 253 -17.31 -9.39 -5.44
C LYS A 253 -16.67 -8.51 -6.52
N LEU A 254 -16.36 -7.28 -6.15
CA LEU A 254 -15.72 -6.30 -7.03
C LEU A 254 -14.20 -6.34 -6.99
N VAL A 255 -13.65 -7.05 -6.02
CA VAL A 255 -12.22 -7.24 -5.79
C VAL A 255 -11.91 -8.73 -5.60
N LYS A 256 -10.63 -9.11 -5.82
CA LYS A 256 -10.17 -10.47 -5.53
C LYS A 256 -10.23 -10.78 -4.04
N GLN A 257 -10.53 -12.02 -3.72
CA GLN A 257 -10.38 -12.56 -2.38
C GLN A 257 -8.90 -12.72 -2.04
N ILE A 258 -8.51 -12.35 -0.82
CA ILE A 258 -7.12 -12.45 -0.37
C ILE A 258 -6.91 -13.81 0.30
N GLU A 259 -5.91 -14.55 -0.16
CA GLU A 259 -5.32 -15.69 0.53
C GLU A 259 -3.93 -15.30 1.03
N VAL A 260 -3.60 -15.64 2.27
CA VAL A 260 -2.29 -15.36 2.86
C VAL A 260 -1.48 -16.65 2.97
N LEU A 261 -0.25 -16.61 2.50
CA LEU A 261 0.69 -17.73 2.51
C LEU A 261 2.00 -17.31 3.19
N PRO A 262 2.02 -17.15 4.54
CA PRO A 262 3.22 -16.78 5.25
C PRO A 262 4.25 -17.88 5.22
N VAL A 263 5.52 -17.48 5.14
CA VAL A 263 6.70 -18.34 5.25
C VAL A 263 7.46 -17.86 6.48
N LEU A 264 7.42 -18.65 7.56
CA LEU A 264 7.98 -18.29 8.85
C LEU A 264 8.90 -19.40 9.34
N ALA A 265 9.98 -19.02 10.02
CA ALA A 265 10.77 -19.97 10.80
C ALA A 265 10.04 -20.27 12.11
N GLU A 266 9.77 -21.54 12.40
CA GLU A 266 9.37 -21.97 13.76
C GLU A 266 10.59 -21.96 14.66
N ASN A 267 10.41 -21.48 15.90
CA ASN A 267 11.47 -21.28 16.89
C ASN A 267 12.46 -20.16 16.53
N ASP A 268 12.26 -19.39 15.48
CA ASP A 268 12.93 -18.11 15.38
C ASP A 268 12.24 -17.15 16.36
N VAL A 269 12.93 -16.90 17.48
CA VAL A 269 12.48 -15.93 18.49
C VAL A 269 12.64 -14.55 17.88
N ASN A 270 11.74 -14.27 16.93
CA ASN A 270 11.52 -13.01 16.25
C ASN A 270 12.47 -12.73 15.09
N GLY A 271 11.96 -12.36 13.96
CA GLY A 271 12.68 -11.64 12.90
C GLY A 271 13.29 -10.30 13.35
N ALA A 272 13.85 -10.26 14.56
CA ALA A 272 14.57 -9.15 15.12
C ALA A 272 16.00 -9.17 14.58
N PHE A 273 16.30 -8.22 13.72
CA PHE A 273 17.65 -8.03 13.21
C PHE A 273 18.57 -7.51 14.33
N ALA A 274 19.60 -8.26 14.69
CA ALA A 274 20.67 -7.84 15.58
C ALA A 274 22.01 -8.32 14.99
N GLU A 275 22.81 -7.39 14.51
CA GLU A 275 24.16 -7.64 14.00
C GLU A 275 25.16 -7.18 15.04
N LEU A 276 25.98 -8.09 15.54
CA LEU A 276 27.06 -7.76 16.46
C LEU A 276 28.23 -7.15 15.68
N LEU A 277 28.52 -5.89 15.92
CA LEU A 277 29.66 -5.20 15.31
C LEU A 277 30.95 -5.50 16.08
N GLU A 278 30.92 -5.39 17.41
CA GLU A 278 32.09 -5.57 18.26
C GLU A 278 31.69 -5.65 19.73
N VAL A 279 32.34 -6.56 20.49
CA VAL A 279 32.33 -6.54 21.95
C VAL A 279 33.59 -5.84 22.42
N LYS A 280 33.46 -4.84 23.29
CA LYS A 280 34.55 -3.98 23.81
C LYS A 280 34.69 -4.14 25.30
N GLN A 281 35.91 -4.10 25.77
CA GLN A 281 36.21 -4.00 27.19
C GLN A 281 36.40 -2.54 27.59
N ALA A 282 35.52 -2.03 28.43
CA ALA A 282 35.59 -0.68 28.99
C ALA A 282 36.41 -0.66 30.28
N ALA A 283 36.71 0.53 30.81
CA ALA A 283 37.46 0.68 32.05
C ALA A 283 36.84 -0.18 33.20
N ARG A 284 37.72 -0.79 34.04
CA ARG A 284 37.39 -1.70 35.13
C ARG A 284 36.78 -3.05 34.70
N GLY A 285 37.16 -3.55 33.52
CA GLY A 285 36.75 -4.89 33.04
C GLY A 285 35.28 -5.02 32.61
N ARG A 286 34.50 -3.92 32.52
CA ARG A 286 33.11 -3.95 32.07
C ARG A 286 33.04 -4.16 30.57
N LEU A 287 32.16 -5.07 30.14
CA LEU A 287 31.94 -5.35 28.74
C LEU A 287 30.78 -4.44 28.18
N LYS A 288 30.94 -4.01 26.95
CA LYS A 288 29.95 -3.36 26.13
C LYS A 288 29.99 -3.96 24.74
N ALA A 289 28.84 -4.05 24.09
CA ALA A 289 28.74 -4.43 22.68
C ALA A 289 28.10 -3.33 21.85
N ASP A 290 28.63 -3.16 20.64
CA ASP A 290 28.02 -2.32 19.61
C ASP A 290 27.21 -3.22 18.67
N LEU A 291 25.93 -2.90 18.48
CA LEU A 291 25.00 -3.64 17.64
C LEU A 291 24.39 -2.71 16.58
N ASN A 292 24.17 -3.24 15.37
CA ASN A 292 23.19 -2.67 14.47
C ASN A 292 21.85 -3.37 14.75
N ILE A 293 20.81 -2.57 14.98
CA ILE A 293 19.45 -3.06 15.22
C ILE A 293 18.44 -2.29 14.37
N HIS A 294 17.24 -2.84 14.22
CA HIS A 294 16.10 -2.10 13.65
C HIS A 294 15.49 -1.17 14.69
N TYR A 295 15.71 0.11 14.54
CA TYR A 295 15.18 1.17 15.41
C TYR A 295 13.85 1.69 14.85
N GLN A 296 12.80 1.71 15.68
CA GLN A 296 11.50 2.26 15.35
C GLN A 296 11.49 3.76 15.60
N ASP A 297 11.44 4.55 14.52
CA ASP A 297 11.12 5.97 14.59
C ASP A 297 9.61 6.16 14.36
N LYS A 298 9.07 7.34 14.70
CA LYS A 298 7.62 7.66 14.55
C LYS A 298 7.06 7.41 13.14
N LYS A 299 7.92 7.38 12.11
CA LYS A 299 7.52 7.26 10.70
C LYS A 299 8.05 6.02 9.99
N GLU A 300 9.15 5.43 10.45
CA GLU A 300 9.82 4.34 9.74
C GLU A 300 10.72 3.49 10.66
N THR A 301 10.98 2.26 10.27
CA THR A 301 12.00 1.42 10.90
C THR A 301 13.30 1.54 10.10
N LYS A 302 14.40 1.92 10.76
CA LYS A 302 15.73 2.07 10.13
C LYS A 302 16.81 1.34 10.91
N LYS A 303 17.88 0.91 10.25
CA LYS A 303 19.05 0.36 10.92
C LYS A 303 19.74 1.46 11.72
N LYS A 304 20.00 1.19 12.98
CA LYS A 304 20.68 2.13 13.89
C LYS A 304 21.71 1.37 14.72
N LYS A 305 22.91 1.96 14.82
CA LYS A 305 23.93 1.48 15.73
C LYS A 305 23.57 1.86 17.15
N VAL A 306 23.56 0.89 18.06
CA VAL A 306 23.34 1.06 19.50
C VAL A 306 24.44 0.40 20.28
N SER A 307 24.82 0.98 21.41
CA SER A 307 25.77 0.38 22.34
C SER A 307 25.00 -0.17 23.54
N VAL A 308 25.25 -1.42 23.88
CA VAL A 308 24.54 -2.17 24.93
C VAL A 308 25.49 -2.75 25.96
N LYS A 309 24.96 -3.00 27.15
CA LYS A 309 25.61 -3.68 28.27
C LYS A 309 24.73 -4.83 28.75
N SER A 310 25.26 -5.74 29.57
CA SER A 310 24.47 -6.80 30.19
C SER A 310 23.29 -6.19 30.99
N GLY A 311 22.10 -6.78 30.81
CA GLY A 311 20.85 -6.33 31.37
C GLY A 311 20.09 -5.29 30.53
N ASP A 312 20.67 -4.75 29.44
CA ASP A 312 19.94 -3.84 28.53
C ASP A 312 18.89 -4.62 27.71
N ASP A 313 17.69 -4.02 27.58
CA ASP A 313 16.61 -4.57 26.77
C ASP A 313 16.62 -3.91 25.38
N LEU A 314 16.72 -4.71 24.33
CA LEU A 314 16.68 -4.21 22.95
C LEU A 314 15.31 -3.64 22.57
N PHE A 315 14.23 -4.04 23.23
CA PHE A 315 12.92 -3.40 23.03
C PHE A 315 12.99 -1.92 23.36
N GLU A 316 13.55 -1.54 24.52
CA GLU A 316 13.74 -0.14 24.90
C GLU A 316 14.74 0.57 23.98
N LYS A 317 15.89 -0.08 23.69
CA LYS A 317 16.96 0.49 22.85
C LYS A 317 16.54 0.68 21.40
N SER A 318 15.55 -0.05 20.92
CA SER A 318 15.01 0.03 19.55
C SER A 318 13.90 1.08 19.36
N GLY A 319 13.56 1.85 20.39
CA GLY A 319 12.45 2.78 20.35
C GLY A 319 11.08 2.10 20.42
N GLY A 320 10.98 0.96 21.09
CA GLY A 320 9.76 0.18 21.26
C GLY A 320 9.41 -0.69 20.06
N ASN A 321 10.40 -1.13 19.29
CA ASN A 321 10.15 -2.03 18.16
C ASN A 321 9.69 -3.40 18.67
N GLU A 322 8.45 -3.77 18.35
CA GLU A 322 7.77 -4.99 18.80
C GLU A 322 8.54 -6.28 18.49
N ALA A 323 9.42 -6.28 17.50
CA ALA A 323 10.28 -7.41 17.19
C ALA A 323 11.23 -7.81 18.32
N TYR A 324 11.53 -6.87 19.23
CA TYR A 324 12.42 -7.13 20.37
C TYR A 324 11.69 -7.27 21.71
N ARG A 325 10.35 -7.29 21.73
CA ARG A 325 9.56 -7.29 22.97
C ARG A 325 9.85 -8.47 23.90
N HIS A 326 10.23 -9.62 23.36
CA HIS A 326 10.44 -10.83 24.12
C HIS A 326 11.77 -11.50 23.78
N GLY A 327 12.59 -11.77 24.80
CA GLY A 327 13.79 -12.58 24.68
C GLY A 327 15.05 -11.85 24.18
N PHE A 328 15.03 -10.51 24.10
CA PHE A 328 16.16 -9.70 23.64
C PHE A 328 16.79 -8.81 24.73
N ILE A 329 16.75 -9.27 25.98
CA ILE A 329 17.55 -8.69 27.04
C ILE A 329 18.97 -9.27 26.91
N ILE A 330 19.99 -8.43 27.00
CA ILE A 330 21.39 -8.86 26.93
C ILE A 330 21.74 -9.64 28.19
N ASP A 331 21.91 -10.95 28.05
CA ASP A 331 22.19 -11.85 29.16
C ASP A 331 23.70 -11.96 29.43
N GLY A 332 24.51 -12.11 28.37
CA GLY A 332 25.96 -12.25 28.46
C GLY A 332 26.75 -11.69 27.28
N MET A 333 28.04 -11.44 27.51
CA MET A 333 28.97 -11.01 26.45
C MET A 333 30.29 -11.69 26.66
N ASP A 334 30.91 -12.16 25.57
CA ASP A 334 32.28 -12.72 25.54
C ASP A 334 33.16 -11.84 24.66
N PHE A 335 34.17 -11.24 25.25
CA PHE A 335 35.11 -10.37 24.55
C PHE A 335 36.11 -11.14 23.68
N GLU A 336 36.55 -12.34 24.15
CA GLU A 336 37.53 -13.13 23.43
C GLU A 336 36.93 -13.77 22.18
N ASN A 337 35.74 -14.35 22.32
CA ASN A 337 35.03 -14.98 21.22
C ASN A 337 34.16 -14.01 20.41
N GLN A 338 34.10 -12.74 20.83
CA GLN A 338 33.23 -11.72 20.19
C GLN A 338 31.78 -12.20 20.07
N GLU A 339 31.22 -12.69 21.18
CA GLU A 339 29.86 -13.23 21.28
C GLU A 339 28.98 -12.39 22.20
N LEU A 340 27.69 -12.41 21.92
CA LEU A 340 26.66 -11.78 22.73
C LEU A 340 25.46 -12.72 22.84
N ALA A 341 25.08 -13.04 24.09
CA ALA A 341 23.93 -13.87 24.41
C ALA A 341 22.71 -13.05 24.84
N PHE A 342 21.56 -13.49 24.41
CA PHE A 342 20.26 -12.93 24.80
C PHE A 342 19.53 -13.82 25.80
N SER A 343 18.61 -13.25 26.55
CA SER A 343 17.75 -13.95 27.53
C SER A 343 16.89 -15.06 26.91
N SER A 344 16.73 -15.07 25.60
CA SER A 344 16.12 -16.19 24.86
C SER A 344 17.01 -17.42 24.71
N GLY A 345 18.27 -17.35 25.12
CA GLY A 345 19.28 -18.35 24.84
C GLY A 345 19.93 -18.21 23.45
N LYS A 346 19.52 -17.29 22.63
CA LYS A 346 20.15 -17.00 21.34
C LYS A 346 21.48 -16.32 21.54
N THR A 347 22.53 -16.79 20.87
CA THR A 347 23.85 -16.18 20.84
C THR A 347 24.16 -15.68 19.43
N ILE A 348 24.76 -14.50 19.32
CA ILE A 348 25.24 -13.95 18.06
C ILE A 348 26.73 -13.66 18.15
N THR A 349 27.48 -13.94 17.08
CA THR A 349 28.90 -13.66 16.94
C THR A 349 29.14 -12.44 16.07
N ARG A 350 30.34 -11.90 16.09
CA ARG A 350 30.72 -10.73 15.26
C ARG A 350 30.54 -11.01 13.77
N GLY A 351 29.71 -10.17 13.10
CA GLY A 351 29.41 -10.29 11.68
C GLY A 351 28.55 -11.51 11.32
N GLY A 352 28.04 -12.27 12.30
CA GLY A 352 27.27 -13.50 12.11
C GLY A 352 25.77 -13.32 12.25
N ASP A 353 25.08 -13.95 11.41
CA ASP A 353 23.88 -14.81 11.40
C ASP A 353 22.46 -14.20 11.57
N GLY A 354 22.29 -12.89 11.64
CA GLY A 354 20.94 -12.32 11.44
C GLY A 354 20.42 -12.52 10.00
N ASP A 355 21.33 -12.62 9.02
CA ASP A 355 20.97 -12.65 7.60
C ASP A 355 20.74 -14.07 7.03
N ALA A 356 21.38 -15.13 7.54
CA ALA A 356 21.28 -16.47 6.93
C ALA A 356 19.86 -17.09 7.06
N VAL A 357 19.27 -17.05 8.25
CA VAL A 357 17.88 -17.54 8.46
C VAL A 357 16.91 -16.69 7.67
N ARG A 358 17.15 -15.38 7.61
CA ARG A 358 16.34 -14.43 6.84
C ARG A 358 16.43 -14.69 5.33
N ASP A 359 17.62 -14.90 4.82
CA ASP A 359 17.83 -15.23 3.41
C ASP A 359 17.14 -16.54 3.04
N GLU A 360 17.17 -17.55 3.92
CA GLU A 360 16.45 -18.80 3.72
C GLU A 360 14.93 -18.61 3.74
N ILE A 361 14.38 -17.77 4.63
CA ILE A 361 12.97 -17.38 4.62
C ILE A 361 12.62 -16.71 3.29
N MET A 362 13.39 -15.72 2.84
CA MET A 362 13.17 -15.01 1.59
C MET A 362 13.27 -15.94 0.37
N LYS A 363 14.25 -16.86 0.35
CA LYS A 363 14.38 -17.86 -0.71
C LYS A 363 13.15 -18.78 -0.74
N ASN A 364 12.61 -19.16 0.41
CA ASN A 364 11.37 -19.95 0.48
C ASN A 364 10.12 -19.12 0.15
N GLN A 365 10.08 -17.83 0.46
CA GLN A 365 8.99 -16.95 -0.02
C GLN A 365 8.98 -16.89 -1.57
N ILE A 366 10.14 -16.77 -2.21
CA ILE A 366 10.27 -16.84 -3.67
C ILE A 366 9.79 -18.21 -4.16
N ARG A 367 10.22 -19.31 -3.53
CA ARG A 367 9.83 -20.68 -3.89
C ARG A 367 8.32 -20.90 -3.84
N GLU A 368 7.67 -20.48 -2.75
CA GLU A 368 6.22 -20.64 -2.61
C GLU A 368 5.46 -19.74 -3.59
N THR A 369 5.96 -18.54 -3.86
CA THR A 369 5.36 -17.64 -4.87
C THR A 369 5.42 -18.25 -6.26
N VAL A 370 6.57 -18.80 -6.67
CA VAL A 370 6.74 -19.47 -7.97
C VAL A 370 5.83 -20.70 -8.05
N ARG A 371 5.76 -21.51 -6.97
CA ARG A 371 4.90 -22.71 -6.92
C ARG A 371 3.42 -22.35 -7.10
N GLU A 372 2.92 -21.36 -6.35
CA GLU A 372 1.54 -20.88 -6.45
C GLU A 372 1.25 -20.30 -7.83
N HIS A 373 2.22 -19.60 -8.41
CA HIS A 373 2.11 -19.08 -9.78
C HIS A 373 1.89 -20.21 -10.78
N LEU A 374 2.76 -21.22 -10.79
CA LEU A 374 2.67 -22.35 -11.73
C LEU A 374 1.37 -23.15 -11.56
N VAL A 375 0.90 -23.31 -10.31
CA VAL A 375 -0.41 -23.94 -10.04
C VAL A 375 -1.55 -23.12 -10.63
N LYS A 376 -1.50 -21.80 -10.47
CA LYS A 376 -2.53 -20.90 -11.03
C LYS A 376 -2.45 -20.82 -12.56
N GLU A 377 -1.27 -20.78 -13.15
CA GLU A 377 -1.09 -20.84 -14.60
C GLU A 377 -1.75 -22.08 -15.20
N LYS A 378 -1.46 -23.25 -14.64
CA LYS A 378 -2.06 -24.52 -15.10
C LYS A 378 -3.58 -24.50 -15.07
N ARG A 379 -4.17 -23.75 -14.12
CA ARG A 379 -5.62 -23.64 -13.95
C ARG A 379 -6.24 -22.55 -14.79
N LEU A 380 -5.59 -21.39 -14.93
CA LEU A 380 -6.18 -20.17 -15.48
C LEU A 380 -5.83 -19.92 -16.94
N ASN A 381 -4.67 -20.39 -17.42
CA ASN A 381 -4.30 -20.25 -18.84
C ASN A 381 -5.31 -20.92 -19.78
N PRO A 382 -5.87 -22.12 -19.50
CA PRO A 382 -6.93 -22.70 -20.33
C PRO A 382 -8.21 -21.86 -20.40
N LEU A 383 -8.42 -20.95 -19.43
CA LEU A 383 -9.53 -20.00 -19.42
C LEU A 383 -9.19 -18.68 -20.13
N GLY A 384 -8.05 -18.62 -20.83
CA GLY A 384 -7.57 -17.40 -21.48
C GLY A 384 -7.08 -16.33 -20.51
N ILE A 385 -6.68 -16.69 -19.28
CA ILE A 385 -6.26 -15.73 -18.26
C ILE A 385 -4.77 -15.91 -17.97
N LYS A 386 -3.96 -14.95 -18.38
CA LYS A 386 -2.53 -14.90 -18.05
C LYS A 386 -2.33 -14.58 -16.58
N VAL A 387 -1.39 -15.25 -15.92
CA VAL A 387 -1.04 -15.05 -14.52
C VAL A 387 0.21 -14.18 -14.41
N LEU A 388 0.20 -13.19 -13.53
CA LEU A 388 1.35 -12.36 -13.18
C LEU A 388 1.62 -12.44 -11.67
N SER A 389 2.89 -12.45 -11.29
CA SER A 389 3.36 -12.37 -9.91
C SER A 389 4.23 -11.14 -9.69
N LEU A 390 4.04 -10.49 -8.55
CA LEU A 390 4.71 -9.25 -8.20
C LEU A 390 5.54 -9.46 -6.92
N PHE A 391 6.84 -9.11 -6.97
CA PHE A 391 7.75 -9.11 -5.84
C PHE A 391 8.13 -7.69 -5.46
N PHE A 392 7.85 -7.31 -4.21
CA PHE A 392 8.33 -6.07 -3.64
C PHE A 392 9.63 -6.33 -2.89
N ILE A 393 10.71 -5.67 -3.31
CA ILE A 393 12.05 -5.84 -2.75
C ILE A 393 12.51 -4.60 -1.98
N ASP A 394 13.45 -4.80 -1.07
CA ASP A 394 14.01 -3.75 -0.22
C ASP A 394 15.09 -2.91 -0.92
N ARG A 395 15.93 -3.56 -1.77
CA ARG A 395 17.03 -2.93 -2.49
C ARG A 395 17.17 -3.48 -3.90
N VAL A 396 17.46 -2.59 -4.83
CA VAL A 396 17.63 -2.94 -6.25
C VAL A 396 18.82 -3.90 -6.43
N GLU A 397 19.89 -3.71 -5.64
CA GLU A 397 21.09 -4.54 -5.72
C GLU A 397 20.80 -6.02 -5.41
N ASN A 398 19.77 -6.32 -4.61
CA ASN A 398 19.34 -7.70 -4.35
C ASN A 398 18.80 -8.42 -5.59
N TYR A 399 18.34 -7.67 -6.60
CA TYR A 399 17.88 -8.24 -7.87
C TYR A 399 18.88 -8.01 -9.00
N ARG A 400 19.44 -6.80 -9.12
CA ARG A 400 20.46 -6.45 -10.12
C ARG A 400 21.46 -5.47 -9.53
N THR A 401 22.73 -5.83 -9.57
CA THR A 401 23.83 -5.02 -9.04
C THR A 401 24.14 -3.83 -9.95
N ALA A 402 24.95 -2.91 -9.47
CA ALA A 402 25.28 -1.66 -10.19
C ALA A 402 26.04 -1.89 -11.51
N ASP A 403 26.75 -3.02 -11.64
CA ASP A 403 27.45 -3.46 -12.85
C ASP A 403 26.56 -4.24 -13.82
N GLY A 404 25.25 -4.43 -13.48
CA GLY A 404 24.28 -5.10 -14.30
C GLY A 404 24.20 -6.62 -14.11
N THR A 405 25.00 -7.20 -13.21
CA THR A 405 24.93 -8.62 -12.89
C THR A 405 23.71 -8.99 -12.05
N ALA A 406 23.30 -10.26 -12.08
CA ALA A 406 22.17 -10.74 -11.30
C ALA A 406 22.48 -10.69 -9.79
N GLY A 407 21.59 -10.07 -9.00
CA GLY A 407 21.62 -10.09 -7.56
C GLY A 407 21.03 -11.38 -6.97
N LYS A 408 21.13 -11.56 -5.65
CA LYS A 408 20.70 -12.79 -4.96
C LYS A 408 19.26 -13.20 -5.25
N PHE A 409 18.32 -12.27 -5.33
CA PHE A 409 16.92 -12.59 -5.61
C PHE A 409 16.69 -13.10 -7.02
N ALA A 410 17.40 -12.53 -8.01
CA ALA A 410 17.32 -13.01 -9.38
C ALA A 410 17.92 -14.42 -9.49
N LEU A 411 19.10 -14.68 -8.89
CA LEU A 411 19.75 -15.98 -8.88
C LEU A 411 18.88 -17.05 -8.19
N TRP A 412 18.32 -16.75 -7.01
CA TRP A 412 17.41 -17.67 -6.32
C TRP A 412 16.14 -17.93 -7.12
N PHE A 413 15.57 -16.89 -7.74
CA PHE A 413 14.39 -17.03 -8.58
C PHE A 413 14.67 -17.97 -9.76
N GLU A 414 15.77 -17.77 -10.49
CA GLU A 414 16.12 -18.59 -11.64
C GLU A 414 16.37 -20.05 -11.28
N GLU A 415 17.11 -20.29 -10.17
CA GLU A 415 17.33 -21.64 -9.63
C GLU A 415 16.01 -22.34 -9.33
N ILE A 416 15.15 -21.66 -8.54
CA ILE A 416 13.85 -22.18 -8.10
C ILE A 416 12.89 -22.38 -9.29
N TYR A 417 12.90 -21.44 -10.22
CA TYR A 417 12.02 -21.53 -11.40
C TYR A 417 12.39 -22.73 -12.26
N ARG A 418 13.69 -22.96 -12.53
CA ARG A 418 14.17 -24.14 -13.27
C ARG A 418 13.77 -25.45 -12.55
N GLU A 419 13.95 -25.51 -11.25
CA GLU A 419 13.60 -26.68 -10.43
C GLU A 419 12.07 -26.97 -10.51
N LEU A 420 11.22 -25.97 -10.32
CA LEU A 420 9.77 -26.17 -10.18
C LEU A 420 9.05 -26.29 -11.51
N SER A 421 9.50 -25.59 -12.55
CA SER A 421 8.86 -25.59 -13.87
C SER A 421 9.40 -26.68 -14.80
N GLY A 422 10.61 -27.16 -14.55
CA GLY A 422 11.35 -28.02 -15.49
C GLY A 422 11.89 -27.28 -16.73
N ASN A 423 11.68 -25.97 -16.82
CA ASN A 423 12.16 -25.15 -17.94
C ASN A 423 13.53 -24.54 -17.61
N THR A 424 14.51 -24.80 -18.43
CA THR A 424 15.89 -24.29 -18.25
C THR A 424 16.04 -22.84 -18.74
N ASP A 425 15.16 -22.39 -19.65
CA ASP A 425 15.18 -21.01 -20.16
C ASP A 425 14.40 -20.08 -19.23
N THR A 426 15.10 -19.14 -18.63
CA THR A 426 14.55 -18.08 -17.77
C THR A 426 14.51 -16.71 -18.47
N ALA A 427 15.00 -16.63 -19.70
CA ALA A 427 15.07 -15.37 -20.43
C ALA A 427 13.68 -14.77 -20.67
N GLY A 428 13.50 -13.52 -20.26
CA GLY A 428 12.24 -12.80 -20.41
C GLY A 428 11.08 -13.25 -19.50
N VAL A 429 11.24 -14.33 -18.71
CA VAL A 429 10.20 -14.82 -17.78
C VAL A 429 10.04 -13.90 -16.60
N HIS A 430 11.12 -13.27 -16.16
CA HIS A 430 11.12 -12.29 -15.07
C HIS A 430 11.91 -11.04 -15.47
N ASP A 431 11.51 -9.91 -14.91
CA ASP A 431 12.24 -8.66 -15.07
C ASP A 431 12.06 -7.76 -13.84
N GLY A 432 12.98 -6.80 -13.69
CA GLY A 432 12.99 -5.82 -12.63
C GLY A 432 12.65 -4.43 -13.13
N TYR A 433 11.61 -3.82 -12.60
CA TYR A 433 11.24 -2.45 -12.88
C TYR A 433 11.82 -1.53 -11.81
N PHE A 434 12.94 -0.88 -12.15
CA PHE A 434 13.70 -0.02 -11.26
C PHE A 434 14.06 1.30 -11.93
N SER A 435 14.16 2.33 -11.13
CA SER A 435 14.59 3.65 -11.60
C SER A 435 16.05 3.65 -12.04
N GLN A 436 16.37 4.37 -13.11
CA GLN A 436 17.70 4.50 -13.68
C GLN A 436 18.16 5.95 -13.65
N ASP A 437 19.48 6.18 -13.52
CA ASP A 437 20.07 7.50 -13.71
C ASP A 437 20.25 7.83 -15.20
N LYS A 438 20.67 9.07 -15.51
CA LYS A 438 20.94 9.54 -16.90
C LYS A 438 22.01 8.71 -17.64
N LYS A 439 22.73 7.86 -16.93
CA LYS A 439 23.74 6.94 -17.48
C LYS A 439 23.24 5.50 -17.53
N GLY A 440 21.93 5.25 -17.29
CA GLY A 440 21.32 3.94 -17.28
C GLY A 440 21.63 3.06 -16.05
N ARG A 441 22.27 3.62 -15.01
CA ARG A 441 22.57 2.88 -13.78
C ARG A 441 21.35 2.82 -12.88
N LEU A 442 21.03 1.64 -12.38
CA LEU A 442 19.90 1.41 -11.47
C LEU A 442 20.11 2.13 -10.14
N LYS A 443 19.04 2.67 -9.58
CA LYS A 443 19.03 3.39 -8.31
C LYS A 443 17.94 2.93 -7.38
N ASN A 444 18.25 2.93 -6.09
CA ASN A 444 17.25 2.93 -5.03
C ASN A 444 16.69 4.35 -4.91
N THR A 445 15.49 4.56 -5.40
CA THR A 445 14.79 5.86 -5.37
C THR A 445 13.52 5.76 -4.54
N ASP A 446 12.98 6.90 -4.16
CA ASP A 446 11.72 7.01 -3.40
C ASP A 446 10.47 7.17 -4.30
N GLY A 447 10.63 7.11 -5.63
CA GLY A 447 9.53 7.23 -6.59
C GLY A 447 9.28 8.66 -7.08
N THR A 448 10.18 9.62 -6.80
CA THR A 448 9.97 11.05 -7.12
C THR A 448 10.96 11.62 -8.15
N THR A 449 11.90 10.82 -8.63
CA THR A 449 12.98 11.30 -9.54
C THR A 449 12.58 11.25 -11.01
N GLN A 450 13.33 11.98 -11.88
CA GLN A 450 13.15 11.91 -13.34
C GLN A 450 13.38 10.48 -13.90
N ALA A 451 14.29 9.74 -13.30
CA ALA A 451 14.57 8.35 -13.66
C ALA A 451 13.36 7.43 -13.35
N ASP A 452 12.62 7.72 -12.28
CA ASP A 452 11.37 7.05 -11.98
C ASP A 452 10.35 7.27 -13.12
N ASN A 453 10.27 8.50 -13.64
CA ASN A 453 9.33 8.88 -14.70
C ASN A 453 9.52 8.06 -15.98
N ASP A 454 10.75 7.83 -16.39
CA ASP A 454 11.04 7.08 -17.63
C ASP A 454 10.68 5.59 -17.48
N THR A 455 10.96 5.01 -16.32
CA THR A 455 10.58 3.63 -15.99
C THR A 455 9.07 3.47 -15.92
N TYR A 456 8.36 4.43 -15.33
CA TYR A 456 6.89 4.42 -15.27
C TYR A 456 6.23 4.48 -16.65
N ARG A 457 6.75 5.33 -17.54
CA ARG A 457 6.22 5.40 -18.91
C ARG A 457 6.31 4.06 -19.62
N LEU A 458 7.42 3.34 -19.43
CA LEU A 458 7.60 2.01 -20.01
C LEU A 458 6.56 1.01 -19.46
N ILE A 459 6.43 0.92 -18.12
CA ILE A 459 5.49 0.00 -17.46
C ILE A 459 4.03 0.31 -17.85
N MET A 460 3.66 1.57 -17.94
CA MET A 460 2.30 1.97 -18.29
C MET A 460 2.00 1.74 -19.77
N ARG A 461 2.98 1.95 -20.64
CA ARG A 461 2.86 1.70 -22.08
C ARG A 461 2.65 0.21 -22.35
N ASP A 462 3.31 -0.66 -21.58
CA ASP A 462 3.28 -2.12 -21.76
C ASP A 462 2.17 -2.84 -20.99
N LYS A 463 1.29 -2.09 -20.30
CA LYS A 463 0.24 -2.68 -19.45
C LYS A 463 -0.63 -3.71 -20.19
N GLU A 464 -1.03 -3.43 -21.43
CA GLU A 464 -1.83 -4.34 -22.25
C GLU A 464 -0.99 -5.49 -22.83
N THR A 465 0.25 -5.21 -23.18
CA THR A 465 1.22 -6.22 -23.64
C THR A 465 1.50 -7.25 -22.55
N LEU A 466 1.62 -6.81 -21.28
CA LEU A 466 1.79 -7.70 -20.13
C LEU A 466 0.63 -8.68 -19.94
N LEU A 467 -0.58 -8.34 -20.39
CA LEU A 467 -1.75 -9.20 -20.30
C LEU A 467 -1.81 -10.25 -21.43
N SER A 468 -1.10 -10.04 -22.55
CA SER A 468 -1.06 -10.97 -23.67
C SER A 468 -0.19 -12.20 -23.36
N PHE A 469 -0.60 -13.38 -23.83
CA PHE A 469 0.25 -14.57 -23.82
C PHE A 469 1.49 -14.45 -24.72
N ASP A 470 1.52 -13.53 -25.68
CA ASP A 470 2.69 -13.28 -26.54
C ASP A 470 3.89 -12.75 -25.75
N SER A 471 3.65 -12.09 -24.61
CA SER A 471 4.72 -11.64 -23.72
C SER A 471 5.16 -12.79 -22.83
N PRO A 472 6.46 -13.15 -22.78
CA PRO A 472 6.97 -14.19 -21.89
C PRO A 472 7.02 -13.74 -20.42
N LEU A 473 6.96 -12.44 -20.15
CA LEU A 473 7.07 -11.87 -18.80
C LEU A 473 5.90 -12.28 -17.91
N ARG A 474 6.20 -12.89 -16.77
CA ARG A 474 5.25 -13.42 -15.80
C ARG A 474 5.54 -12.99 -14.35
N PHE A 475 6.82 -12.73 -14.03
CA PHE A 475 7.27 -12.35 -12.72
C PHE A 475 7.94 -10.99 -12.75
N ILE A 476 7.46 -10.08 -11.90
CA ILE A 476 7.89 -8.67 -11.89
C ILE A 476 8.49 -8.36 -10.53
N PHE A 477 9.74 -7.89 -10.51
CA PHE A 477 10.41 -7.40 -9.32
C PHE A 477 10.37 -5.88 -9.28
N SER A 478 10.02 -5.29 -8.14
CA SER A 478 9.92 -3.85 -7.99
C SER A 478 10.38 -3.38 -6.63
N HIS A 479 11.10 -2.27 -6.60
CA HIS A 479 11.49 -1.59 -5.36
C HIS A 479 10.52 -0.44 -5.04
N SER A 480 10.65 0.69 -5.72
CA SER A 480 9.83 1.87 -5.48
C SER A 480 8.93 2.22 -6.67
N ALA A 481 9.31 1.72 -7.85
CA ALA A 481 8.73 2.14 -9.11
C ALA A 481 7.22 1.83 -9.23
N LEU A 482 6.72 0.78 -8.59
CA LEU A 482 5.30 0.42 -8.62
C LEU A 482 4.51 0.92 -7.40
N LYS A 483 5.00 1.92 -6.65
CA LYS A 483 4.34 2.38 -5.43
C LYS A 483 2.96 2.99 -5.66
N GLU A 484 2.78 3.75 -6.74
CA GLU A 484 1.52 4.44 -7.04
C GLU A 484 1.16 4.34 -8.53
N GLY A 485 -0.12 4.33 -8.86
CA GLY A 485 -0.63 4.46 -10.23
C GLY A 485 -0.60 3.21 -11.10
N TRP A 486 0.23 2.18 -10.81
CA TRP A 486 0.23 0.93 -11.56
C TRP A 486 -0.69 -0.10 -10.94
N ASP A 487 -1.55 -0.67 -11.73
CA ASP A 487 -2.44 -1.77 -11.39
C ASP A 487 -2.65 -2.66 -12.61
N ASN A 488 -2.58 -3.95 -12.41
CA ASN A 488 -2.83 -4.92 -13.48
C ASN A 488 -3.86 -5.94 -12.99
N PRO A 489 -4.95 -6.18 -13.74
CA PRO A 489 -6.02 -7.09 -13.31
C PRO A 489 -5.55 -8.52 -13.13
N ASN A 490 -4.48 -8.94 -13.80
CA ASN A 490 -4.01 -10.32 -13.79
C ASN A 490 -2.83 -10.57 -12.84
N VAL A 491 -2.58 -9.66 -11.88
CA VAL A 491 -1.73 -9.96 -10.73
C VAL A 491 -2.49 -10.89 -9.78
N PHE A 492 -1.94 -12.08 -9.55
CA PHE A 492 -2.54 -13.12 -8.71
C PHE A 492 -1.68 -13.50 -7.50
N GLN A 493 -0.40 -13.10 -7.48
CA GLN A 493 0.48 -13.27 -6.35
C GLN A 493 1.22 -11.96 -6.06
N ILE A 494 1.36 -11.66 -4.78
CA ILE A 494 2.20 -10.56 -4.27
C ILE A 494 3.09 -11.14 -3.19
N CYS A 495 4.40 -11.04 -3.38
CA CYS A 495 5.42 -11.43 -2.41
C CYS A 495 6.13 -10.19 -1.88
N THR A 496 6.18 -10.03 -0.57
CA THR A 496 6.86 -8.92 0.08
C THR A 496 8.20 -9.39 0.67
N LEU A 497 9.30 -9.10 -0.05
CA LEU A 497 10.67 -9.37 0.37
C LEU A 497 11.30 -8.13 1.06
N ASN A 498 10.51 -7.11 1.32
CA ASN A 498 10.93 -5.88 1.98
C ASN A 498 10.61 -5.91 3.48
N GLU A 499 11.34 -5.12 4.27
CA GLU A 499 11.12 -4.99 5.71
C GLU A 499 10.00 -4.03 6.10
N THR A 500 9.18 -3.60 5.15
CA THR A 500 8.20 -2.54 5.41
C THR A 500 7.12 -3.01 6.37
N ARG A 501 7.07 -2.40 7.55
CA ARG A 501 6.07 -2.64 8.60
C ARG A 501 4.96 -1.58 8.64
N SER A 502 4.94 -0.63 7.69
CA SER A 502 3.86 0.37 7.62
C SER A 502 2.58 -0.27 7.08
N PRO A 503 1.48 -0.28 7.86
CA PRO A 503 0.19 -0.83 7.42
C PRO A 503 -0.31 -0.18 6.12
N LEU A 504 -0.25 1.15 6.04
CA LEU A 504 -0.67 1.93 4.87
C LEU A 504 0.03 1.48 3.59
N LYS A 505 1.35 1.25 3.66
CA LYS A 505 2.12 0.82 2.51
C LYS A 505 1.75 -0.59 2.07
N LYS A 506 1.46 -1.49 3.01
CA LYS A 506 1.01 -2.86 2.71
C LYS A 506 -0.30 -2.88 1.94
N ARG A 507 -1.27 -2.07 2.37
CA ARG A 507 -2.56 -1.97 1.67
C ARG A 507 -2.39 -1.45 0.23
N GLN A 508 -1.55 -0.45 0.03
CA GLN A 508 -1.23 0.07 -1.29
C GLN A 508 -0.57 -1.00 -2.18
N GLU A 509 0.34 -1.81 -1.61
CA GLU A 509 0.98 -2.93 -2.31
C GLU A 509 -0.04 -4.03 -2.68
N ILE A 510 -0.90 -4.43 -1.74
CA ILE A 510 -1.97 -5.42 -1.96
C ILE A 510 -3.00 -4.91 -2.97
N GLY A 511 -3.36 -3.64 -2.87
CA GLY A 511 -4.33 -2.98 -3.76
C GLY A 511 -4.03 -3.17 -5.25
N ARG A 512 -2.75 -3.36 -5.61
CA ARG A 512 -2.32 -3.59 -7.00
C ARG A 512 -2.78 -4.92 -7.58
N GLY A 513 -3.03 -5.91 -6.72
CA GLY A 513 -3.53 -7.22 -7.13
C GLY A 513 -5.03 -7.42 -6.96
N LEU A 514 -5.76 -6.47 -6.37
CA LEU A 514 -7.17 -6.64 -6.02
C LEU A 514 -8.13 -6.60 -7.21
N ARG A 515 -7.74 -6.04 -8.35
CA ARG A 515 -8.62 -5.97 -9.52
C ARG A 515 -9.06 -7.35 -9.99
N ILE A 516 -10.33 -7.45 -10.38
CA ILE A 516 -10.88 -8.64 -11.01
C ILE A 516 -10.14 -8.95 -12.32
N ALA A 517 -9.83 -10.22 -12.52
CA ALA A 517 -9.09 -10.72 -13.68
C ALA A 517 -9.81 -10.45 -15.01
N VAL A 518 -9.01 -10.34 -16.07
CA VAL A 518 -9.49 -10.24 -17.44
C VAL A 518 -8.91 -11.38 -18.30
N ASN A 519 -9.70 -11.86 -19.25
CA ASN A 519 -9.25 -12.87 -20.22
C ASN A 519 -8.61 -12.22 -21.46
N GLN A 520 -8.12 -13.03 -22.39
CA GLN A 520 -7.49 -12.57 -23.65
C GLN A 520 -8.44 -11.78 -24.57
N GLU A 521 -9.75 -11.87 -24.37
CA GLU A 521 -10.75 -11.07 -25.10
C GLU A 521 -10.95 -9.67 -24.46
N GLY A 522 -10.23 -9.34 -23.39
CA GLY A 522 -10.35 -8.10 -22.65
C GLY A 522 -11.59 -8.03 -21.71
N ARG A 523 -12.30 -9.14 -21.52
CA ARG A 523 -13.49 -9.22 -20.67
C ARG A 523 -13.15 -9.58 -19.24
N ARG A 524 -13.84 -8.97 -18.29
CA ARG A 524 -13.73 -9.29 -16.86
C ARG A 524 -14.29 -10.68 -16.57
N VAL A 525 -13.57 -11.45 -15.77
CA VAL A 525 -13.99 -12.78 -15.31
C VAL A 525 -14.45 -12.67 -13.86
N ARG A 526 -15.74 -12.89 -13.60
CA ARG A 526 -16.37 -12.72 -12.27
C ARG A 526 -16.46 -13.99 -11.43
N ASP A 527 -15.74 -15.04 -11.81
CA ASP A 527 -15.70 -16.27 -11.04
C ASP A 527 -14.83 -16.09 -9.77
N GLU A 528 -15.42 -16.34 -8.60
CA GLU A 528 -14.75 -16.26 -7.31
C GLU A 528 -13.57 -17.23 -7.19
N LYS A 529 -13.67 -18.41 -7.83
CA LYS A 529 -12.58 -19.38 -7.86
C LYS A 529 -11.37 -18.89 -8.67
N VAL A 530 -11.62 -18.01 -9.64
CA VAL A 530 -10.57 -17.34 -10.44
C VAL A 530 -9.98 -16.18 -9.66
N ASN A 531 -10.82 -15.36 -9.03
CA ASN A 531 -10.43 -14.11 -8.41
C ASN A 531 -9.88 -14.28 -6.99
N ILE A 532 -8.71 -14.93 -6.90
CA ILE A 532 -7.99 -15.18 -5.66
C ILE A 532 -6.58 -14.59 -5.78
N LEU A 533 -6.29 -13.59 -4.94
CA LEU A 533 -4.96 -12.99 -4.78
C LEU A 533 -4.23 -13.70 -3.65
N THR A 534 -3.11 -14.36 -3.92
CA THR A 534 -2.24 -14.91 -2.88
C THR A 534 -1.19 -13.88 -2.48
N VAL A 535 -1.14 -13.54 -1.20
CA VAL A 535 -0.12 -12.67 -0.60
C VAL A 535 0.85 -13.53 0.19
N VAL A 536 2.14 -13.40 -0.09
CA VAL A 536 3.24 -14.07 0.61
C VAL A 536 3.97 -13.02 1.45
N PRO A 537 3.52 -12.76 2.70
CA PRO A 537 4.09 -11.73 3.56
C PRO A 537 5.32 -12.25 4.32
N ASN A 538 6.02 -11.32 4.96
CA ASN A 538 7.11 -11.60 5.90
C ASN A 538 6.63 -11.68 7.37
N GLU A 539 5.34 -11.87 7.60
CA GLU A 539 4.70 -11.95 8.91
C GLU A 539 3.68 -13.08 8.95
N SER A 540 3.22 -13.45 10.16
CA SER A 540 2.17 -14.47 10.29
C SER A 540 0.85 -14.00 9.69
N TYR A 541 -0.02 -14.94 9.31
CA TYR A 541 -1.34 -14.58 8.75
C TYR A 541 -2.23 -13.91 9.80
N GLU A 542 -2.07 -14.23 11.09
CA GLU A 542 -2.79 -13.57 12.19
C GLU A 542 -2.37 -12.10 12.31
N SER A 543 -1.06 -11.83 12.29
CA SER A 543 -0.53 -10.46 12.32
C SER A 543 -0.95 -9.67 11.09
N PHE A 544 -0.89 -10.31 9.92
CA PHE A 544 -1.33 -9.71 8.66
C PHE A 544 -2.80 -9.31 8.70
N ALA A 545 -3.68 -10.22 9.14
CA ALA A 545 -5.12 -9.97 9.23
C ALA A 545 -5.44 -8.89 10.27
N ALA A 546 -4.78 -8.93 11.44
CA ALA A 546 -4.99 -7.94 12.50
C ALA A 546 -4.53 -6.53 12.05
N ASN A 547 -3.40 -6.44 11.35
CA ASN A 547 -2.91 -5.17 10.81
C ASN A 547 -3.84 -4.62 9.73
N LEU A 548 -4.34 -5.48 8.83
CA LEU A 548 -5.28 -5.07 7.78
C LEU A 548 -6.63 -4.63 8.37
N GLN A 549 -7.13 -5.34 9.39
CA GLN A 549 -8.35 -4.96 10.08
C GLN A 549 -8.19 -3.61 10.77
N LYS A 550 -7.10 -3.41 11.52
CA LYS A 550 -6.82 -2.14 12.19
C LYS A 550 -6.77 -0.98 11.21
N GLU A 551 -6.17 -1.19 10.03
CA GLU A 551 -6.12 -0.18 8.99
C GLU A 551 -7.53 0.17 8.46
N TYR A 552 -8.40 -0.82 8.28
CA TYR A 552 -9.79 -0.58 7.88
C TYR A 552 -10.56 0.21 8.94
N GLU A 553 -10.30 -0.05 10.23
CA GLU A 553 -10.86 0.71 11.34
C GLU A 553 -10.36 2.15 11.36
N ASP A 554 -9.02 2.33 11.29
CA ASP A 554 -8.37 3.64 11.43
C ASP A 554 -8.59 4.55 10.21
N GLU A 555 -8.57 4.00 8.98
CA GLU A 555 -8.59 4.79 7.75
C GLU A 555 -9.96 4.86 7.08
N CYS A 556 -10.75 3.78 7.15
CA CYS A 556 -12.06 3.73 6.50
C CYS A 556 -13.21 4.02 7.48
N GLY A 557 -12.91 4.18 8.78
CA GLY A 557 -13.92 4.40 9.82
C GLY A 557 -14.90 3.22 9.96
N ILE A 558 -14.48 2.02 9.54
CA ILE A 558 -15.28 0.80 9.69
C ILE A 558 -15.15 0.35 11.15
N ILE A 559 -16.27 0.29 11.88
CA ILE A 559 -16.29 -0.28 13.24
C ILE A 559 -16.71 -1.73 13.12
N PHE A 560 -15.78 -2.64 13.39
CA PHE A 560 -16.13 -4.05 13.56
C PHE A 560 -16.68 -4.26 14.96
N ALA A 561 -17.80 -5.00 15.08
CA ALA A 561 -18.39 -5.28 16.38
C ALA A 561 -17.39 -6.10 17.22
N ALA A 562 -16.83 -5.47 18.25
CA ALA A 562 -15.69 -5.97 19.04
C ALA A 562 -15.96 -7.30 19.79
N GLU A 563 -17.20 -7.79 19.85
CA GLU A 563 -17.58 -8.91 20.70
C GLU A 563 -17.47 -10.29 20.05
N ASN A 564 -17.16 -10.40 18.75
CA ASN A 564 -17.29 -11.66 18.02
C ASN A 564 -16.03 -12.24 17.37
N ILE A 565 -14.85 -11.72 17.68
CA ILE A 565 -13.61 -12.43 17.29
C ILE A 565 -13.42 -13.60 18.26
N LYS A 566 -14.19 -14.66 18.07
CA LYS A 566 -13.92 -15.95 18.71
C LYS A 566 -12.77 -16.62 17.98
N ASN A 567 -11.56 -16.30 18.39
CA ASN A 567 -10.41 -17.15 18.12
C ASN A 567 -10.59 -18.44 18.90
N GLY A 568 -10.88 -19.57 18.22
CA GLY A 568 -11.10 -20.87 18.85
C GLY A 568 -9.94 -21.38 19.71
N ASN A 569 -8.79 -20.70 19.70
CA ASN A 569 -7.60 -20.99 20.49
C ASN A 569 -7.29 -19.94 21.57
N LYS A 570 -8.17 -19.00 21.86
CA LYS A 570 -7.96 -18.11 23.02
C LYS A 570 -8.15 -18.90 24.30
N LYS A 571 -7.03 -19.30 24.93
CA LYS A 571 -6.98 -19.48 26.38
C LYS A 571 -7.63 -18.22 26.98
N LYS A 572 -8.71 -18.41 27.77
CA LYS A 572 -9.36 -17.30 28.47
C LYS A 572 -8.28 -16.47 29.18
N LYS A 573 -8.03 -15.25 28.73
CA LYS A 573 -7.30 -14.27 29.52
C LYS A 573 -8.15 -14.05 30.76
N GLN A 574 -7.70 -14.54 31.91
CA GLN A 574 -8.28 -14.14 33.17
C GLN A 574 -7.97 -12.65 33.34
N LEU A 575 -8.99 -11.83 33.24
CA LEU A 575 -8.89 -10.42 33.59
C LEU A 575 -8.74 -10.37 35.12
N PHE A 576 -7.64 -9.81 35.60
CA PHE A 576 -7.51 -9.45 37.00
C PHE A 576 -8.67 -8.54 37.39
N ARG A 577 -9.46 -8.96 38.40
CA ARG A 577 -10.47 -8.09 38.99
C ARG A 577 -9.77 -6.84 39.53
N LYS A 578 -10.24 -5.66 39.18
CA LYS A 578 -9.69 -4.37 39.69
C LYS A 578 -9.82 -4.22 41.20
N ASP A 579 -10.75 -4.91 41.81
CA ASP A 579 -11.06 -4.98 43.21
C ASP A 579 -10.34 -6.11 43.97
N PHE A 580 -9.56 -6.94 43.28
CA PHE A 580 -8.82 -8.06 43.86
C PHE A 580 -7.96 -7.69 45.10
N PRO A 581 -7.27 -6.52 45.14
CA PRO A 581 -6.52 -6.11 46.34
C PRO A 581 -7.37 -5.84 47.57
N LEU A 582 -8.67 -5.65 47.41
CA LEU A 582 -9.63 -5.37 48.50
C LEU A 582 -10.38 -6.63 48.95
N ASP A 583 -10.18 -7.76 48.29
CA ASP A 583 -10.77 -9.03 48.63
C ASP A 583 -10.23 -9.53 49.97
N PRO A 584 -11.09 -9.81 50.99
CA PRO A 584 -10.67 -10.25 52.31
C PRO A 584 -9.87 -11.55 52.30
N GLU A 585 -10.16 -12.49 51.39
CA GLU A 585 -9.42 -13.74 51.26
C GLU A 585 -8.03 -13.50 50.71
N PHE A 586 -7.90 -12.61 49.73
CA PHE A 586 -6.58 -12.18 49.22
C PHE A 586 -5.78 -11.46 50.28
N GLN A 587 -6.39 -10.55 51.04
CA GLN A 587 -5.70 -9.83 52.12
C GLN A 587 -5.20 -10.82 53.19
N ALA A 588 -6.00 -11.82 53.57
CA ALA A 588 -5.60 -12.83 54.54
C ALA A 588 -4.40 -13.67 54.06
N ILE A 589 -4.31 -13.98 52.79
CA ILE A 589 -3.16 -14.66 52.17
C ILE A 589 -1.96 -13.71 52.08
N TRP A 590 -2.19 -12.45 51.64
CA TRP A 590 -1.15 -11.46 51.50
C TRP A 590 -0.51 -11.12 52.83
N ASP A 591 -1.30 -11.02 53.90
CA ASP A 591 -0.80 -10.76 55.27
C ASP A 591 0.11 -11.89 55.77
N LYS A 592 -0.09 -13.10 55.33
CA LYS A 592 0.81 -14.26 55.63
C LYS A 592 2.10 -14.21 54.80
N LEU A 593 2.06 -13.67 53.60
CA LEU A 593 3.19 -13.67 52.66
C LEU A 593 4.06 -12.41 52.69
N LYS A 594 3.53 -11.28 53.19
CA LYS A 594 4.23 -9.98 53.20
C LYS A 594 5.39 -9.87 54.16
N TYR A 595 5.55 -10.80 55.11
CA TYR A 595 6.66 -10.81 56.09
C TYR A 595 7.93 -11.27 55.39
N LYS A 596 9.01 -10.44 55.43
CA LYS A 596 10.31 -10.80 54.97
C LYS A 596 10.88 -11.92 55.80
N THR A 597 10.89 -13.15 55.29
CA THR A 597 11.56 -14.29 55.90
C THR A 597 13.03 -14.29 55.51
N ARG A 598 13.93 -14.25 56.46
CA ARG A 598 15.36 -14.54 56.22
C ARG A 598 15.58 -16.02 56.42
N TYR A 599 16.03 -16.74 55.37
CA TYR A 599 16.43 -18.12 55.49
C TYR A 599 17.91 -18.28 55.10
N ARG A 600 18.60 -19.21 55.74
CA ARG A 600 19.97 -19.58 55.39
C ARG A 600 19.87 -20.86 54.59
N VAL A 601 20.32 -20.84 53.34
CA VAL A 601 20.41 -22.02 52.50
C VAL A 601 21.74 -22.71 52.87
N ARG A 602 21.69 -23.99 53.27
CA ARG A 602 22.83 -24.87 53.30
C ARG A 602 22.71 -25.81 52.10
N PHE A 603 23.71 -25.83 51.27
CA PHE A 603 23.76 -26.77 50.13
C PHE A 603 25.07 -27.54 50.20
N ASP A 604 25.00 -28.79 49.80
CA ASP A 604 26.17 -29.65 49.58
C ASP A 604 26.64 -29.39 48.14
N THR A 605 27.92 -29.02 48.01
CA THR A 605 28.49 -28.64 46.70
C THR A 605 28.55 -29.84 45.76
N GLU A 606 28.82 -31.05 46.27
CA GLU A 606 28.88 -32.25 45.46
C GLU A 606 27.49 -32.66 44.96
N GLU A 607 26.48 -32.57 45.81
CA GLU A 607 25.08 -32.85 45.42
C GLU A 607 24.56 -31.79 44.44
N LEU A 608 24.94 -30.53 44.60
CA LEU A 608 24.58 -29.44 43.67
C LEU A 608 25.19 -29.68 42.28
N ILE A 609 26.49 -30.06 42.23
CA ILE A 609 27.18 -30.40 40.98
C ILE A 609 26.53 -31.61 40.33
N LYS A 610 26.19 -32.65 41.10
CA LYS A 610 25.52 -33.83 40.60
C LYS A 610 24.13 -33.52 40.01
N GLN A 611 23.33 -32.70 40.69
CA GLN A 611 22.03 -32.27 40.20
C GLN A 611 22.15 -31.37 39.00
N ALA A 612 23.10 -30.42 38.97
CA ALA A 612 23.36 -29.57 37.82
C ALA A 612 23.84 -30.40 36.59
N SER A 613 24.74 -31.37 36.80
CA SER A 613 25.18 -32.27 35.74
C SER A 613 24.06 -33.13 35.20
N ALA A 614 23.18 -33.63 36.08
CA ALA A 614 22.02 -34.39 35.67
C ALA A 614 20.99 -33.52 34.91
N ALA A 615 20.81 -32.26 35.33
CA ALA A 615 19.94 -31.32 34.62
C ALA A 615 20.48 -30.95 33.22
N VAL A 616 21.78 -30.76 33.09
CA VAL A 616 22.46 -30.54 31.80
C VAL A 616 22.37 -31.78 30.89
N ALA A 617 22.58 -32.98 31.45
CA ALA A 617 22.44 -34.23 30.69
C ALA A 617 21.00 -34.52 30.21
N ASN A 618 20.03 -33.96 30.89
CA ASN A 618 18.59 -34.09 30.55
C ASN A 618 18.01 -32.86 29.82
N LEU A 619 18.88 -31.94 29.34
CA LEU A 619 18.42 -30.85 28.51
C LEU A 619 17.71 -31.41 27.25
N PRO A 620 16.54 -30.92 26.92
CA PRO A 620 15.88 -31.34 25.69
C PRO A 620 16.78 -30.98 24.51
N GLU A 621 16.79 -31.88 23.52
CA GLU A 621 17.54 -31.67 22.28
C GLU A 621 17.19 -30.33 21.68
N ILE A 622 18.19 -29.49 21.41
CA ILE A 622 17.96 -28.18 20.79
C ILE A 622 17.44 -28.46 19.37
N GLN A 623 16.16 -28.22 19.17
CA GLN A 623 15.55 -28.43 17.87
C GLN A 623 16.06 -27.37 16.90
N LYS A 624 16.45 -27.81 15.71
CA LYS A 624 16.81 -26.92 14.60
C LYS A 624 15.56 -26.05 14.24
N PRO A 625 15.76 -24.77 13.90
CA PRO A 625 14.67 -23.95 13.42
C PRO A 625 14.04 -24.58 12.18
N ARG A 626 12.70 -24.56 12.11
CA ARG A 626 11.93 -25.08 11.00
C ARG A 626 11.19 -23.96 10.31
N ILE A 627 11.14 -23.99 8.97
CA ILE A 627 10.33 -23.10 8.20
C ILE A 627 8.94 -23.75 8.04
N ARG A 628 7.91 -23.03 8.49
CA ARG A 628 6.52 -23.46 8.31
C ARG A 628 5.81 -22.54 7.34
N VAL A 629 5.25 -23.12 6.30
CA VAL A 629 4.40 -22.45 5.32
C VAL A 629 2.95 -22.82 5.62
N ARG A 630 2.11 -21.83 5.91
CA ARG A 630 0.68 -22.03 6.16
C ARG A 630 -0.13 -21.16 5.22
N LYS A 631 -1.10 -21.71 4.55
CA LYS A 631 -2.01 -20.98 3.69
C LYS A 631 -3.33 -20.73 4.41
N ALA A 632 -3.77 -19.47 4.42
CA ALA A 632 -5.06 -19.09 5.00
C ALA A 632 -5.80 -18.15 4.06
N GLN A 633 -7.12 -18.22 4.10
CA GLN A 633 -8.03 -17.37 3.35
C GLN A 633 -8.61 -16.31 4.28
N LEU A 634 -8.60 -15.06 3.84
CA LEU A 634 -9.23 -13.96 4.57
C LEU A 634 -10.70 -13.83 4.14
N LYS A 635 -11.61 -13.88 5.11
CA LYS A 635 -13.02 -13.54 4.93
C LYS A 635 -13.31 -12.22 5.60
N GLN A 636 -14.02 -11.34 4.91
CA GLN A 636 -14.37 -10.01 5.40
C GLN A 636 -15.86 -9.91 5.66
N SER A 637 -16.23 -9.34 6.80
CA SER A 637 -17.60 -9.11 7.21
C SER A 637 -17.70 -7.83 8.02
N GLN A 638 -18.79 -7.06 7.84
CA GLN A 638 -19.05 -5.87 8.65
C GLN A 638 -19.27 -6.21 10.14
N THR A 639 -19.79 -7.41 10.45
CA THR A 639 -20.12 -7.83 11.81
C THR A 639 -18.93 -8.46 12.53
N TYR A 640 -18.16 -9.29 11.81
CA TYR A 640 -17.12 -10.13 12.42
C TYR A 640 -15.68 -9.65 12.10
N GLY A 641 -15.54 -8.61 11.30
CA GLY A 641 -14.24 -8.10 10.90
C GLY A 641 -13.54 -8.99 9.85
N ILE A 642 -12.23 -9.12 9.96
CA ILE A 642 -11.40 -9.96 9.09
C ILE A 642 -11.11 -11.27 9.83
N GLU A 643 -11.62 -12.38 9.31
CA GLU A 643 -11.36 -13.72 9.82
C GLU A 643 -10.40 -14.48 8.93
N THR A 644 -9.55 -15.31 9.54
CA THR A 644 -8.63 -16.19 8.82
C THR A 644 -9.11 -17.64 8.92
N VAL A 645 -9.17 -18.31 7.78
CA VAL A 645 -9.48 -19.74 7.69
C VAL A 645 -8.28 -20.47 7.13
N GLU A 646 -7.61 -21.27 7.96
CA GLU A 646 -6.43 -22.04 7.54
C GLU A 646 -6.81 -23.13 6.53
N ILE A 647 -6.01 -23.25 5.44
CA ILE A 647 -6.15 -24.31 4.45
C ILE A 647 -5.12 -25.38 4.76
N ALA A 648 -5.47 -26.31 5.66
CA ALA A 648 -4.56 -27.34 6.18
C ALA A 648 -3.88 -28.18 5.09
N SER A 649 -4.57 -28.47 3.98
CA SER A 649 -4.05 -29.29 2.87
C SER A 649 -2.87 -28.66 2.12
N ARG A 650 -2.53 -27.39 2.41
CA ARG A 650 -1.45 -26.64 1.77
C ARG A 650 -0.39 -26.11 2.77
N SER A 651 -0.47 -26.57 4.02
CA SER A 651 0.57 -26.27 5.02
C SER A 651 1.79 -27.20 4.82
N ARG A 652 2.99 -26.67 4.97
CA ARG A 652 4.27 -27.40 4.82
C ARG A 652 5.26 -26.99 5.87
N GLU A 653 6.11 -27.92 6.26
CA GLU A 653 7.24 -27.71 7.16
C GLU A 653 8.54 -28.10 6.44
N MET A 654 9.58 -27.33 6.64
CA MET A 654 10.90 -27.54 6.04
C MET A 654 11.97 -27.26 7.09
N ASP A 655 13.01 -28.07 7.12
CA ASP A 655 14.18 -27.79 7.97
C ASP A 655 15.04 -26.70 7.34
N VAL A 656 15.57 -25.82 8.18
CA VAL A 656 16.54 -24.81 7.74
C VAL A 656 17.84 -25.52 7.38
N GLN A 657 18.31 -25.38 6.15
CA GLN A 657 19.61 -25.87 5.72
C GLN A 657 20.67 -24.81 6.04
N TRP A 658 21.71 -25.23 6.77
CA TRP A 658 22.86 -24.40 7.15
C TRP A 658 23.95 -24.48 6.08
#